data_a89a5048149c75ae1e1713dfa32eeffb
#
_entry.id   a89a5048149c75ae1e1713dfa32eeffb
#
_cell.length_a   1.000
_cell.length_b   1.000
_cell.length_c   1.000
_cell.angle_alpha   90.00
_cell.angle_beta   90.00
_cell.angle_gamma   90.00
#
_symmetry.space_group_name_H-M   'P 1'
#
loop_
_entity.id
_entity.type
_entity.pdbx_description
1 polymer ?
#
loop_
_entity_poly.entity_id
_entity_poly.type
_entity_poly.pdbx_seq_one_letter_code
_entity_poly.pdbx_strand_id
1 'polypeptide(L)'
;MPIADILADMQRLHRAPEPDVILPLCEAARVDAAARGRITARAGDLLDELRAAQSSGWVNRFLQEYRLNTDEGIALLALAEAFLRVPDAETADLLIRDKLGTADWSAHAGKSDSTLVNGATWGLVVTRSLVGESGSALKRLIGRVGEPVVRTAVGTAMRLMGQVFVMGRTIEEALERANDKDHTGFVASFDMLGEAARTRDDAERYFRSYADAIDAIGKGSKGRDHSISVKLSALHPRYETAHADTCVPELSAMLVELAERAAKADIGLTVDAEESERLVMSLDIIAAAARAPSLSGWDKLGMAVQAYSKRCRAVIAWADAIGAETNRRIAVRLVKGAYWDSEIKRTQEAGLSDYPLFTRKAATDVSYLACARDMLAAKNIYAAFASHNALTVATLLEWAGERRDFEFQRLHGMGEGLYETLVREGGYNCRIYAPVGGHRDLLAYLVRRLLENGANSSFVHQLADPNVTEEELLADPVEKIAAVGGTRHPSIPLPADLFGAVRGNSAGIDLQDAMTLEETASAIAARADIGAPPADSTVAEVHAAIAAADAAFEGWSRTPVETRAATLDRLADLLEEHRIDLMALAVHEAGKTLGDAIGEVREAADFCRYYANQARAEFAPIELPGPTGESNTLRLEGRGVFACIAPWNFPLAIFLGQVTAALVAGNSVVAKPAPQTPRIALRAVALAHEAGVPKDVLKLVIGGAEPGNALTADPRVMGVAFTGSTGTAKAIARSLVADDARPIVPLIAETGGLNAMIVDSTALLEQVIADVVTSAFRSAGQRCSALRLLIVQEDVFDRTLEMLKGAMDTLVVGDPADPRTDVGPVIDDAAYRKLEDYRLSATDRWLHTVAVPEGRFIAPTVIRLDRIEDLTKEWFGPILHVTTWKTGTLDETIARINRSGYGLTMGLHSRIASRCDRTVAAARVGNLYVNRSMIGAIVGSQPFGGEGLSGTGPKAGGPHYLPRFAVERTVSIDTTSAGGNASLLSIEDVTL
;
A
#
# COMPACT_ATOMS: atom_id res chain seq x y z
N MET A 1 2.37 35.88 -10.90
CA MET A 1 1.72 34.92 -11.81
C MET A 1 0.30 34.69 -11.32
N PRO A 2 -0.72 34.61 -12.17
CA PRO A 2 -2.08 34.26 -11.73
C PRO A 2 -2.11 32.89 -11.07
N ILE A 3 -2.99 32.70 -10.08
CA ILE A 3 -3.08 31.42 -9.34
C ILE A 3 -3.43 30.26 -10.30
N ALA A 4 -4.31 30.52 -11.30
CA ALA A 4 -4.66 29.50 -12.30
C ALA A 4 -3.46 28.98 -13.09
N ASP A 5 -2.53 29.86 -13.48
CA ASP A 5 -1.31 29.47 -14.22
C ASP A 5 -0.38 28.61 -13.32
N ILE A 6 -0.33 28.94 -12.03
CA ILE A 6 0.46 28.19 -11.05
C ILE A 6 -0.11 26.79 -10.84
N LEU A 7 -1.44 26.65 -10.75
CA LEU A 7 -2.11 25.35 -10.64
C LEU A 7 -1.88 24.49 -11.90
N ALA A 8 -1.94 25.10 -13.10
CA ALA A 8 -1.62 24.42 -14.34
C ALA A 8 -0.15 23.93 -14.37
N ASP A 9 0.78 24.73 -13.84
CA ASP A 9 2.18 24.33 -13.70
C ASP A 9 2.36 23.17 -12.70
N MET A 10 1.65 23.20 -11.57
CA MET A 10 1.61 22.09 -10.62
C MET A 10 1.13 20.79 -11.27
N GLN A 11 0.08 20.86 -12.11
CA GLN A 11 -0.44 19.69 -12.82
C GLN A 11 0.61 19.12 -13.79
N ARG A 12 1.27 19.97 -14.57
CA ARG A 12 2.35 19.59 -15.48
C ARG A 12 3.53 18.92 -14.76
N LEU A 13 3.88 19.39 -13.55
CA LEU A 13 5.00 18.89 -12.76
C LEU A 13 4.69 17.62 -11.98
N HIS A 14 3.42 17.27 -11.82
CA HIS A 14 2.98 16.21 -10.90
C HIS A 14 3.74 14.88 -11.09
N ARG A 15 3.87 14.43 -12.34
CA ARG A 15 4.59 13.18 -12.71
C ARG A 15 5.57 13.41 -13.86
N ALA A 16 6.11 14.63 -13.96
CA ALA A 16 7.12 14.93 -14.96
C ALA A 16 8.39 14.09 -14.76
N PRO A 17 9.16 13.76 -15.81
CA PRO A 17 10.45 13.08 -15.68
C PRO A 17 11.38 13.83 -14.71
N GLU A 18 12.05 13.08 -13.84
CA GLU A 18 12.86 13.67 -12.76
C GLU A 18 13.94 14.65 -13.28
N PRO A 19 14.68 14.35 -14.38
CA PRO A 19 15.65 15.28 -14.93
C PRO A 19 15.07 16.63 -15.35
N ASP A 20 13.87 16.64 -15.94
CA ASP A 20 13.23 17.86 -16.44
C ASP A 20 12.86 18.83 -15.31
N VAL A 21 12.64 18.29 -14.10
CA VAL A 21 12.30 19.08 -12.92
C VAL A 21 13.56 19.48 -12.14
N ILE A 22 14.50 18.54 -11.93
CA ILE A 22 15.60 18.77 -11.02
C ILE A 22 16.73 19.62 -11.62
N LEU A 23 16.99 19.53 -12.92
CA LEU A 23 18.08 20.31 -13.52
C LEU A 23 17.84 21.84 -13.44
N PRO A 24 16.61 22.37 -13.70
CA PRO A 24 16.32 23.78 -13.42
C PRO A 24 16.45 24.17 -11.94
N LEU A 25 16.16 23.25 -11.02
CA LEU A 25 16.34 23.49 -9.58
C LEU A 25 17.81 23.52 -9.19
N CYS A 26 18.68 22.74 -9.84
CA CYS A 26 20.12 22.81 -9.66
C CYS A 26 20.66 24.22 -10.00
N GLU A 27 20.22 24.82 -11.10
CA GLU A 27 20.61 26.19 -11.46
C GLU A 27 20.10 27.22 -10.43
N ALA A 28 18.86 27.05 -9.95
CA ALA A 28 18.28 27.93 -8.93
C ALA A 28 19.00 27.82 -7.57
N ALA A 29 19.49 26.62 -7.20
CA ALA A 29 20.19 26.36 -5.94
C ALA A 29 21.70 26.67 -5.99
N ARG A 30 22.25 26.91 -7.17
CA ARG A 30 23.72 27.10 -7.37
C ARG A 30 24.24 28.30 -6.61
N VAL A 31 25.39 28.13 -6.00
CA VAL A 31 26.19 29.19 -5.37
C VAL A 31 27.56 29.32 -6.04
N ASP A 32 28.15 30.49 -6.01
CA ASP A 32 29.53 30.68 -6.51
C ASP A 32 30.56 30.02 -5.60
N ALA A 33 31.79 29.85 -6.10
CA ALA A 33 32.85 29.16 -5.37
C ALA A 33 33.25 29.87 -4.06
N ALA A 34 33.17 31.20 -4.01
CA ALA A 34 33.53 31.97 -2.81
C ALA A 34 32.46 31.80 -1.71
N ALA A 35 31.18 31.88 -2.07
CA ALA A 35 30.08 31.59 -1.17
C ALA A 35 30.13 30.11 -0.70
N ARG A 36 30.47 29.19 -1.60
CA ARG A 36 30.61 27.75 -1.25
C ARG A 36 31.68 27.57 -0.17
N GLY A 37 32.85 28.23 -0.30
CA GLY A 37 33.91 28.15 0.71
C GLY A 37 33.44 28.64 2.10
N ARG A 38 32.68 29.74 2.15
CA ARG A 38 32.13 30.27 3.41
C ARG A 38 31.07 29.35 4.01
N ILE A 39 30.18 28.80 3.15
CA ILE A 39 29.15 27.84 3.56
C ILE A 39 29.79 26.59 4.16
N THR A 40 30.79 26.01 3.49
CA THR A 40 31.46 24.78 3.96
C THR A 40 32.18 25.04 5.30
N ALA A 41 32.90 26.18 5.45
CA ALA A 41 33.53 26.53 6.72
C ALA A 41 32.50 26.69 7.85
N ARG A 42 31.38 27.39 7.60
CA ARG A 42 30.35 27.59 8.61
C ARG A 42 29.62 26.26 8.94
N ALA A 43 29.44 25.39 7.96
CA ALA A 43 28.86 24.07 8.18
C ALA A 43 29.79 23.18 9.03
N GLY A 44 31.12 23.28 8.85
CA GLY A 44 32.10 22.62 9.71
C GLY A 44 31.99 23.07 11.17
N ASP A 45 31.93 24.39 11.42
CA ASP A 45 31.73 24.95 12.77
C ASP A 45 30.42 24.35 13.41
N LEU A 46 29.32 24.33 12.66
CA LEU A 46 28.04 23.77 13.13
C LEU A 46 28.12 22.26 13.40
N LEU A 47 28.93 21.52 12.63
CA LEU A 47 29.18 20.09 12.89
C LEU A 47 29.95 19.89 14.20
N ASP A 48 30.92 20.69 14.50
CA ASP A 48 31.70 20.61 15.74
C ASP A 48 30.80 20.94 16.94
N GLU A 49 29.95 21.96 16.86
CA GLU A 49 28.95 22.27 17.86
C GLU A 49 27.98 21.08 18.10
N LEU A 50 27.50 20.43 17.00
CA LEU A 50 26.66 19.24 17.10
C LEU A 50 27.36 18.07 17.76
N ARG A 51 28.61 17.79 17.41
CA ARG A 51 29.43 16.72 18.01
C ARG A 51 29.64 16.96 19.50
N ALA A 52 29.89 18.19 19.88
CA ALA A 52 30.06 18.58 21.30
C ALA A 52 28.77 18.41 22.10
N ALA A 53 27.61 18.78 21.53
CA ALA A 53 26.30 18.66 22.16
C ALA A 53 25.85 17.20 22.29
N GLN A 54 26.16 16.34 21.32
CA GLN A 54 25.79 14.91 21.35
C GLN A 54 26.40 14.17 22.56
N SER A 55 27.51 14.63 23.11
CA SER A 55 28.15 14.01 24.26
C SER A 55 27.39 14.21 25.57
N SER A 56 26.41 15.11 25.66
CA SER A 56 25.81 15.56 26.93
C SER A 56 24.41 15.02 27.28
N GLY A 57 23.64 14.45 26.31
CA GLY A 57 22.26 14.01 26.54
C GLY A 57 22.09 12.47 26.63
N TRP A 58 21.35 11.95 27.64
CA TRP A 58 21.09 10.50 27.79
C TRP A 58 20.26 9.94 26.64
N VAL A 59 19.37 10.74 26.07
CA VAL A 59 18.52 10.41 24.92
C VAL A 59 19.36 10.13 23.68
N ASN A 60 20.29 11.03 23.37
CA ASN A 60 21.20 10.89 22.26
C ASN A 60 22.08 9.65 22.40
N ARG A 61 22.54 9.36 23.62
CA ARG A 61 23.29 8.14 23.95
C ARG A 61 22.45 6.88 23.81
N PHE A 62 21.17 6.91 24.19
CA PHE A 62 20.26 5.79 24.00
C PHE A 62 20.03 5.50 22.50
N LEU A 63 19.78 6.54 21.67
CA LEU A 63 19.58 6.40 20.24
C LEU A 63 20.88 5.99 19.50
N GLN A 64 22.04 6.34 20.03
CA GLN A 64 23.35 5.89 19.53
C GLN A 64 23.65 4.44 19.90
N GLU A 65 23.26 4.00 21.10
CA GLU A 65 23.46 2.63 21.57
C GLU A 65 22.50 1.66 20.87
N TYR A 66 21.24 2.05 20.71
CA TYR A 66 20.20 1.24 20.03
C TYR A 66 19.85 1.83 18.68
N ARG A 67 20.81 1.70 17.73
CA ARG A 67 20.63 2.20 16.36
C ARG A 67 19.46 1.48 15.67
N LEU A 68 18.64 2.23 14.96
CA LEU A 68 17.44 1.70 14.26
C LEU A 68 17.76 0.82 13.05
N ASN A 69 19.00 0.77 12.62
CA ASN A 69 19.49 -0.19 11.64
C ASN A 69 19.96 -1.51 12.26
N THR A 70 19.79 -1.69 13.56
CA THR A 70 20.06 -2.95 14.27
C THR A 70 18.74 -3.66 14.60
N ASP A 71 18.81 -4.97 14.71
CA ASP A 71 17.65 -5.81 15.09
C ASP A 71 17.10 -5.41 16.48
N GLU A 72 17.99 -4.96 17.38
CA GLU A 72 17.66 -4.47 18.71
C GLU A 72 16.84 -3.18 18.67
N GLY A 73 17.27 -2.21 17.87
CA GLY A 73 16.56 -0.94 17.70
C GLY A 73 15.16 -1.15 17.13
N ILE A 74 15.06 -1.96 16.08
CA ILE A 74 13.76 -2.32 15.45
C ILE A 74 12.87 -3.07 16.44
N ALA A 75 13.43 -4.02 17.19
CA ALA A 75 12.67 -4.80 18.18
C ALA A 75 12.13 -3.92 19.32
N LEU A 76 12.94 -3.01 19.86
CA LEU A 76 12.53 -2.06 20.89
C LEU A 76 11.38 -1.17 20.44
N LEU A 77 11.47 -0.71 19.20
CA LEU A 77 10.47 0.14 18.59
C LEU A 77 9.14 -0.56 18.43
N ALA A 78 9.18 -1.74 17.79
CA ALA A 78 7.99 -2.57 17.59
C ALA A 78 7.35 -2.95 18.92
N LEU A 79 8.19 -3.17 19.95
CA LEU A 79 7.72 -3.45 21.31
C LEU A 79 7.08 -2.22 21.95
N ALA A 80 7.72 -1.04 21.86
CA ALA A 80 7.23 0.18 22.49
C ALA A 80 5.83 0.55 22.02
N GLU A 81 5.61 0.39 20.75
CA GLU A 81 4.35 0.73 20.10
C GLU A 81 3.24 -0.30 20.39
N ALA A 82 3.54 -1.59 20.16
CA ALA A 82 2.54 -2.63 20.31
C ALA A 82 2.19 -2.91 21.78
N PHE A 83 3.20 -2.94 22.66
CA PHE A 83 3.05 -3.35 24.06
C PHE A 83 2.04 -2.50 24.84
N LEU A 84 2.04 -1.18 24.64
CA LEU A 84 1.17 -0.27 25.36
C LEU A 84 -0.29 -0.31 24.90
N ARG A 85 -0.57 -0.97 23.77
CA ARG A 85 -1.91 -1.15 23.20
C ARG A 85 -2.54 -2.49 23.56
N VAL A 86 -1.73 -3.49 23.96
CA VAL A 86 -2.20 -4.84 24.27
C VAL A 86 -2.93 -4.86 25.62
N PRO A 87 -4.22 -5.20 25.65
CA PRO A 87 -5.01 -5.18 26.89
C PRO A 87 -4.79 -6.43 27.75
N ASP A 88 -4.42 -7.56 27.17
CA ASP A 88 -4.30 -8.83 27.86
C ASP A 88 -2.84 -9.20 28.19
N ALA A 89 -2.68 -9.81 29.36
CA ALA A 89 -1.37 -10.13 29.92
C ALA A 89 -0.63 -11.22 29.14
N GLU A 90 -1.33 -12.23 28.66
CA GLU A 90 -0.73 -13.38 27.96
C GLU A 90 -0.16 -12.96 26.60
N THR A 91 -0.91 -12.15 25.85
CA THR A 91 -0.41 -11.61 24.57
C THR A 91 0.73 -10.62 24.78
N ALA A 92 0.67 -9.79 25.86
CA ALA A 92 1.77 -8.90 26.21
C ALA A 92 3.07 -9.68 26.51
N ASP A 93 2.98 -10.78 27.24
CA ASP A 93 4.12 -11.64 27.54
C ASP A 93 4.66 -12.34 26.29
N LEU A 94 3.79 -12.80 25.38
CA LEU A 94 4.18 -13.37 24.09
C LEU A 94 4.89 -12.32 23.21
N LEU A 95 4.38 -11.09 23.18
CA LEU A 95 5.00 -10.00 22.41
C LEU A 95 6.39 -9.65 22.96
N ILE A 96 6.55 -9.58 24.30
CA ILE A 96 7.85 -9.37 24.92
C ILE A 96 8.82 -10.46 24.52
N ARG A 97 8.40 -11.73 24.60
CA ARG A 97 9.24 -12.87 24.21
C ARG A 97 9.65 -12.83 22.74
N ASP A 98 8.71 -12.52 21.88
CA ASP A 98 8.92 -12.44 20.42
C ASP A 98 9.93 -11.35 20.05
N LYS A 99 9.79 -10.15 20.61
CA LYS A 99 10.64 -9.01 20.25
C LYS A 99 11.98 -8.98 20.99
N LEU A 100 12.03 -9.43 22.22
CA LEU A 100 13.28 -9.42 23.00
C LEU A 100 14.08 -10.72 22.90
N GLY A 101 13.45 -11.82 22.48
CA GLY A 101 14.09 -13.12 22.39
C GLY A 101 15.11 -13.28 21.27
N THR A 102 15.00 -12.52 20.20
CA THR A 102 15.83 -12.64 18.98
C THR A 102 17.06 -11.75 18.97
N ALA A 103 17.08 -10.67 19.74
CA ALA A 103 18.12 -9.64 19.72
C ALA A 103 19.23 -9.86 20.77
N ASP A 104 20.49 -9.44 20.54
CA ASP A 104 21.61 -9.61 21.45
C ASP A 104 21.82 -8.42 22.40
N TRP A 105 20.98 -8.31 23.42
CA TRP A 105 21.03 -7.24 24.42
C TRP A 105 22.30 -7.26 25.28
N SER A 106 22.98 -8.41 25.38
CA SER A 106 24.20 -8.54 26.19
C SER A 106 25.37 -7.76 25.61
N ALA A 107 25.37 -7.54 24.29
CA ALA A 107 26.37 -6.75 23.60
C ALA A 107 26.36 -5.27 24.00
N HIS A 108 25.26 -4.79 24.56
CA HIS A 108 25.04 -3.38 24.94
C HIS A 108 25.13 -3.14 26.46
N ALA A 109 25.23 -4.21 27.27
CA ALA A 109 25.22 -4.10 28.74
C ALA A 109 26.49 -3.41 29.25
N GLY A 110 26.32 -2.31 29.99
CA GLY A 110 27.40 -1.60 30.64
C GLY A 110 28.29 -0.73 29.73
N LYS A 111 27.93 -0.54 28.46
CA LYS A 111 28.69 0.25 27.50
C LYS A 111 28.36 1.75 27.53
N SER A 112 27.21 2.14 28.08
CA SER A 112 26.82 3.56 28.16
C SER A 112 27.31 4.18 29.46
N ASP A 113 27.77 5.41 29.42
CA ASP A 113 28.08 6.21 30.61
C ASP A 113 26.85 6.68 31.39
N SER A 114 25.64 6.43 30.86
CA SER A 114 24.37 6.76 31.49
C SER A 114 23.85 5.62 32.37
N THR A 115 23.67 5.88 33.66
CA THR A 115 23.09 4.93 34.59
C THR A 115 21.64 4.55 34.24
N LEU A 116 20.88 5.45 33.61
CA LEU A 116 19.51 5.19 33.11
C LEU A 116 19.49 4.28 31.89
N VAL A 117 20.39 4.51 30.91
CA VAL A 117 20.54 3.65 29.73
C VAL A 117 21.01 2.27 30.14
N ASN A 118 22.01 2.18 31.01
CA ASN A 118 22.48 0.89 31.53
C ASN A 118 21.39 0.19 32.35
N GLY A 119 20.59 0.91 33.16
CA GLY A 119 19.48 0.35 33.89
C GLY A 119 18.38 -0.22 32.99
N ALA A 120 18.02 0.49 31.93
CA ALA A 120 17.10 0.01 30.89
C ALA A 120 17.67 -1.21 30.15
N THR A 121 18.95 -1.16 29.75
CA THR A 121 19.66 -2.28 29.10
C THR A 121 19.74 -3.50 30.00
N TRP A 122 20.07 -3.33 31.29
CA TRP A 122 20.04 -4.42 32.27
C TRP A 122 18.66 -5.03 32.42
N GLY A 123 17.60 -4.21 32.42
CA GLY A 123 16.22 -4.69 32.39
C GLY A 123 15.93 -5.58 31.16
N LEU A 124 16.40 -5.18 29.97
CA LEU A 124 16.25 -5.95 28.72
C LEU A 124 17.09 -7.23 28.73
N VAL A 125 18.36 -7.17 29.19
CA VAL A 125 19.25 -8.35 29.34
C VAL A 125 18.67 -9.35 30.33
N VAL A 126 18.19 -8.91 31.45
CA VAL A 126 17.49 -9.74 32.44
C VAL A 126 16.26 -10.38 31.79
N THR A 127 15.46 -9.61 31.06
CA THR A 127 14.28 -10.12 30.35
C THR A 127 14.66 -11.18 29.33
N ARG A 128 15.70 -11.00 28.51
CA ARG A 128 16.17 -12.00 27.55
C ARG A 128 16.66 -13.29 28.23
N SER A 129 17.44 -13.17 29.31
CA SER A 129 17.92 -14.34 30.05
C SER A 129 16.79 -15.12 30.73
N LEU A 130 15.65 -14.45 30.92
CA LEU A 130 14.41 -15.00 31.41
C LEU A 130 13.62 -15.74 30.32
N VAL A 131 13.71 -15.30 29.07
CA VAL A 131 12.94 -15.78 27.90
C VAL A 131 13.67 -16.87 27.12
N GLY A 132 15.03 -16.93 27.16
CA GLY A 132 15.86 -17.87 26.39
C GLY A 132 15.82 -19.31 26.92
N GLU A 133 15.99 -20.30 26.01
CA GLU A 133 15.90 -21.75 26.30
C GLU A 133 17.08 -22.34 27.08
N SER A 134 18.16 -21.63 27.31
CA SER A 134 19.40 -22.14 27.89
C SER A 134 19.75 -21.54 29.25
N GLY A 135 19.15 -22.03 30.32
CA GLY A 135 19.54 -21.60 31.66
C GLY A 135 18.77 -22.27 32.80
N SER A 136 19.20 -23.46 33.26
CA SER A 136 18.50 -24.24 34.29
C SER A 136 18.52 -23.65 35.72
N ALA A 137 19.46 -22.74 36.05
CA ALA A 137 19.54 -22.12 37.38
C ALA A 137 18.70 -20.83 37.45
N LEU A 138 18.67 -20.06 36.36
CA LEU A 138 17.92 -18.80 36.25
C LEU A 138 16.42 -19.05 36.07
N LYS A 139 16.02 -20.11 35.35
CA LYS A 139 14.59 -20.54 35.27
C LYS A 139 13.96 -20.81 36.65
N ARG A 140 14.74 -21.23 37.65
CA ARG A 140 14.28 -21.47 39.02
C ARG A 140 14.14 -20.17 39.83
N LEU A 141 14.92 -19.14 39.52
CA LEU A 141 14.79 -17.83 40.13
C LEU A 141 13.57 -17.07 39.60
N ILE A 142 13.25 -17.22 38.31
CA ILE A 142 12.18 -16.56 37.57
C ILE A 142 10.81 -17.10 37.93
N GLY A 143 10.71 -18.41 38.11
CA GLY A 143 9.47 -19.00 38.69
C GLY A 143 9.10 -18.41 40.05
N ARG A 144 10.00 -17.62 40.68
CA ARG A 144 9.78 -16.89 41.90
C ARG A 144 9.53 -15.38 41.78
N VAL A 145 10.00 -14.73 40.72
CA VAL A 145 9.87 -13.26 40.54
C VAL A 145 8.72 -12.89 39.58
N GLY A 146 8.27 -13.82 38.77
CA GLY A 146 7.02 -13.75 37.99
C GLY A 146 7.02 -12.78 36.77
N GLU A 147 6.34 -13.21 35.72
CA GLU A 147 6.03 -12.43 34.49
C GLU A 147 5.49 -11.00 34.74
N PRO A 148 4.71 -10.73 35.82
CA PRO A 148 4.25 -9.38 36.13
C PRO A 148 5.35 -8.33 36.36
N VAL A 149 6.50 -8.72 36.91
CA VAL A 149 7.61 -7.79 37.20
C VAL A 149 8.32 -7.39 35.92
N VAL A 150 8.55 -8.35 35.01
CA VAL A 150 9.12 -8.10 33.68
C VAL A 150 8.21 -7.15 32.90
N ARG A 151 6.92 -7.43 32.89
CA ARG A 151 5.91 -6.60 32.21
C ARG A 151 5.88 -5.17 32.73
N THR A 152 5.96 -5.00 34.06
CA THR A 152 6.02 -3.68 34.69
C THR A 152 7.32 -2.94 34.33
N ALA A 153 8.45 -3.62 34.32
CA ALA A 153 9.74 -3.04 33.94
C ALA A 153 9.78 -2.60 32.49
N VAL A 154 9.34 -3.45 31.57
CA VAL A 154 9.20 -3.14 30.14
C VAL A 154 8.22 -1.99 29.93
N GLY A 155 7.05 -2.01 30.57
CA GLY A 155 6.06 -0.94 30.47
C GLY A 155 6.56 0.41 31.00
N THR A 156 7.45 0.40 31.97
CA THR A 156 8.09 1.63 32.49
C THR A 156 9.13 2.14 31.52
N ALA A 157 9.99 1.26 30.97
CA ALA A 157 10.97 1.62 29.96
C ALA A 157 10.29 2.20 28.69
N MET A 158 9.20 1.57 28.22
CA MET A 158 8.43 2.04 27.06
C MET A 158 7.78 3.41 27.31
N ARG A 159 7.28 3.67 28.51
CA ARG A 159 6.74 5.00 28.89
C ARG A 159 7.83 6.08 28.90
N LEU A 160 9.02 5.76 29.40
CA LEU A 160 10.15 6.68 29.40
C LEU A 160 10.61 6.99 27.97
N MET A 161 10.67 5.99 27.08
CA MET A 161 10.98 6.20 25.65
C MET A 161 9.94 7.09 24.98
N GLY A 162 8.65 6.89 25.25
CA GLY A 162 7.59 7.76 24.72
C GLY A 162 7.80 9.24 25.07
N GLN A 163 8.29 9.56 26.27
CA GLN A 163 8.55 10.93 26.73
C GLN A 163 9.69 11.64 25.99
N VAL A 164 10.55 10.90 25.31
CA VAL A 164 11.64 11.45 24.49
C VAL A 164 11.11 12.09 23.22
N PHE A 165 10.09 11.47 22.62
CA PHE A 165 9.57 11.87 21.32
C PHE A 165 8.35 12.78 21.40
N VAL A 166 7.69 12.92 22.55
CA VAL A 166 6.59 13.85 22.77
C VAL A 166 6.94 14.94 23.76
N MET A 167 6.47 16.15 23.49
CA MET A 167 6.65 17.29 24.37
C MET A 167 5.85 17.13 25.67
N GLY A 168 4.67 16.50 25.58
CA GLY A 168 3.79 16.21 26.71
C GLY A 168 2.70 15.24 26.32
N ARG A 169 2.09 14.59 27.29
CA ARG A 169 0.92 13.70 27.09
C ARG A 169 -0.37 14.47 26.94
N THR A 170 -0.42 15.66 27.53
CA THR A 170 -1.50 16.65 27.40
C THR A 170 -0.90 17.97 26.96
N ILE A 171 -1.76 18.88 26.48
CA ILE A 171 -1.31 20.20 26.06
C ILE A 171 -0.76 21.02 27.24
N GLU A 172 -1.28 20.83 28.46
CA GLU A 172 -0.82 21.50 29.67
C GLU A 172 0.61 21.08 30.05
N GLU A 173 0.89 19.74 30.06
CA GLU A 173 2.25 19.21 30.25
C GLU A 173 3.22 19.74 29.19
N ALA A 174 2.79 19.77 27.94
CA ALA A 174 3.59 20.26 26.84
C ALA A 174 3.90 21.76 26.93
N LEU A 175 2.93 22.57 27.32
CA LEU A 175 3.08 24.00 27.59
C LEU A 175 4.01 24.28 28.78
N GLU A 176 3.87 23.54 29.89
CA GLU A 176 4.75 23.65 31.03
C GLU A 176 6.20 23.42 30.62
N ARG A 177 6.45 22.31 29.89
CA ARG A 177 7.78 21.94 29.40
C ARG A 177 8.31 22.93 28.36
N ALA A 178 7.49 23.40 27.42
CA ALA A 178 7.87 24.39 26.44
C ALA A 178 8.25 25.74 27.07
N ASN A 179 7.70 26.04 28.24
CA ASN A 179 7.96 27.28 29.00
C ASN A 179 9.07 27.15 30.06
N ASP A 180 9.70 25.98 30.20
CA ASP A 180 10.77 25.78 31.19
C ASP A 180 12.07 26.49 30.79
N LYS A 181 13.10 26.37 31.65
CA LYS A 181 14.39 27.05 31.48
C LYS A 181 15.19 26.44 30.31
N ASP A 182 15.04 25.15 30.04
CA ASP A 182 15.78 24.43 29.02
C ASP A 182 15.36 24.88 27.60
N HIS A 183 14.11 25.39 27.48
CA HIS A 183 13.57 25.92 26.23
C HIS A 183 13.58 27.46 26.13
N THR A 184 14.45 28.14 26.93
CA THR A 184 14.58 29.61 26.87
C THR A 184 15.08 30.06 25.50
N GLY A 185 14.38 31.01 24.87
CA GLY A 185 14.67 31.51 23.50
C GLY A 185 13.98 30.72 22.38
N PHE A 186 13.42 29.56 22.68
CA PHE A 186 12.66 28.77 21.72
C PHE A 186 11.15 28.98 21.86
N VAL A 187 10.42 28.82 20.78
CA VAL A 187 8.93 28.73 20.77
C VAL A 187 8.51 27.36 20.25
N ALA A 188 7.28 26.97 20.47
CA ALA A 188 6.75 25.68 20.06
C ALA A 188 5.60 25.80 19.06
N SER A 189 5.51 24.85 18.12
CA SER A 189 4.31 24.55 17.34
C SER A 189 3.78 23.19 17.82
N PHE A 190 2.67 23.19 18.53
CA PHE A 190 2.13 21.97 19.12
C PHE A 190 1.37 21.17 18.04
N ASP A 191 1.69 19.89 17.91
CA ASP A 191 1.01 18.93 17.06
C ASP A 191 0.22 17.97 17.96
N MET A 192 -1.12 18.13 17.99
CA MET A 192 -1.98 17.18 18.67
C MET A 192 -1.96 15.89 17.86
N LEU A 193 -1.31 14.85 18.42
CA LEU A 193 -1.17 13.57 17.74
C LEU A 193 -2.54 13.01 17.34
N GLY A 194 -2.65 12.54 16.15
CA GLY A 194 -3.86 12.03 15.50
C GLY A 194 -3.84 12.40 14.03
N GLU A 195 -4.10 11.44 13.17
CA GLU A 195 -4.18 11.61 11.72
C GLU A 195 -5.08 10.52 11.12
N ALA A 196 -5.54 10.73 9.88
CA ALA A 196 -6.32 9.76 9.12
C ALA A 196 -7.52 9.21 9.92
N ALA A 197 -8.43 10.11 10.33
CA ALA A 197 -9.70 9.73 10.96
C ALA A 197 -10.40 8.63 10.14
N ARG A 198 -10.88 7.60 10.77
CA ARG A 198 -11.58 6.47 10.12
C ARG A 198 -13.08 6.56 10.25
N THR A 199 -13.54 7.34 11.21
CA THR A 199 -14.96 7.52 11.54
C THR A 199 -15.28 9.01 11.72
N ARG A 200 -16.55 9.38 11.64
CA ARG A 200 -16.99 10.73 11.98
C ARG A 200 -16.68 11.07 13.45
N ASP A 201 -16.83 10.09 14.34
CA ASP A 201 -16.52 10.26 15.77
C ASP A 201 -15.03 10.53 16.02
N ASP A 202 -14.14 9.87 15.26
CA ASP A 202 -12.70 10.18 15.29
C ASP A 202 -12.44 11.62 14.88
N ALA A 203 -13.03 12.05 13.76
CA ALA A 203 -12.86 13.40 13.25
C ALA A 203 -13.35 14.45 14.26
N GLU A 204 -14.51 14.24 14.87
CA GLU A 204 -15.06 15.14 15.89
C GLU A 204 -14.20 15.18 17.16
N ARG A 205 -13.66 14.03 17.57
CA ARG A 205 -12.74 13.94 18.71
C ARG A 205 -11.45 14.72 18.45
N TYR A 206 -10.86 14.59 17.27
CA TYR A 206 -9.66 15.33 16.91
C TYR A 206 -9.94 16.83 16.74
N PHE A 207 -11.06 17.21 16.17
CA PHE A 207 -11.48 18.62 16.09
C PHE A 207 -11.54 19.27 17.49
N ARG A 208 -12.21 18.60 18.44
CA ARG A 208 -12.27 19.09 19.84
C ARG A 208 -10.88 19.18 20.46
N SER A 209 -10.03 18.19 20.22
CA SER A 209 -8.65 18.19 20.71
C SER A 209 -7.86 19.40 20.20
N TYR A 210 -7.99 19.76 18.92
CA TYR A 210 -7.38 20.97 18.36
C TYR A 210 -7.97 22.25 18.97
N ALA A 211 -9.28 22.32 19.10
CA ALA A 211 -9.97 23.49 19.66
C ALA A 211 -9.53 23.75 21.14
N ASP A 212 -9.53 22.70 21.96
CA ASP A 212 -9.10 22.76 23.36
C ASP A 212 -7.60 23.13 23.47
N ALA A 213 -6.77 22.60 22.61
CA ALA A 213 -5.34 22.91 22.57
C ALA A 213 -5.11 24.39 22.18
N ILE A 214 -5.83 24.94 21.20
CA ILE A 214 -5.76 26.35 20.83
C ILE A 214 -6.10 27.24 22.04
N ASP A 215 -7.18 26.93 22.75
CA ASP A 215 -7.61 27.69 23.93
C ASP A 215 -6.57 27.59 25.08
N ALA A 216 -5.97 26.42 25.26
CA ALA A 216 -4.94 26.21 26.28
C ALA A 216 -3.63 26.97 25.93
N ILE A 217 -3.19 26.92 24.66
CA ILE A 217 -2.00 27.65 24.17
C ILE A 217 -2.20 29.16 24.37
N GLY A 218 -3.36 29.71 24.00
CA GLY A 218 -3.66 31.13 24.17
C GLY A 218 -3.55 31.61 25.62
N LYS A 219 -4.00 30.77 26.58
CA LYS A 219 -3.91 31.08 28.03
C LYS A 219 -2.52 30.81 28.63
N GLY A 220 -1.82 29.78 28.11
CA GLY A 220 -0.61 29.21 28.72
C GLY A 220 0.71 29.68 28.12
N SER A 221 0.71 30.46 27.05
CA SER A 221 1.94 30.84 26.31
C SER A 221 2.92 31.78 27.06
N LYS A 222 2.50 32.40 28.16
CA LYS A 222 3.35 33.31 28.99
C LYS A 222 4.07 34.38 28.16
N GLY A 223 3.42 34.90 27.10
CA GLY A 223 3.98 35.91 26.20
C GLY A 223 4.95 35.39 25.15
N ARG A 224 5.11 34.07 25.00
CA ARG A 224 5.86 33.44 23.90
C ARG A 224 4.94 33.24 22.70
N ASP A 225 5.48 33.31 21.48
CA ASP A 225 4.74 33.13 20.24
C ASP A 225 4.59 31.63 19.87
N HIS A 226 3.93 30.86 20.77
CA HIS A 226 3.60 29.47 20.49
C HIS A 226 2.49 29.36 19.44
N SER A 227 2.43 28.26 18.72
CA SER A 227 1.47 27.99 17.65
C SER A 227 0.96 26.56 17.69
N ILE A 228 0.02 26.23 16.83
CA ILE A 228 -0.51 24.89 16.64
C ILE A 228 -0.29 24.41 15.21
N SER A 229 -0.08 23.12 15.01
CA SER A 229 -0.08 22.43 13.71
C SER A 229 -1.32 21.56 13.62
N VAL A 230 -2.00 21.61 12.45
CA VAL A 230 -3.26 20.89 12.20
C VAL A 230 -3.12 20.00 10.98
N LYS A 231 -3.55 18.73 11.09
CA LYS A 231 -3.66 17.78 9.98
C LYS A 231 -5.09 17.67 9.50
N LEU A 232 -5.32 17.92 8.21
CA LEU A 232 -6.66 17.87 7.63
C LEU A 232 -7.24 16.46 7.64
N SER A 233 -6.41 15.42 7.49
CA SER A 233 -6.87 14.03 7.55
C SER A 233 -7.39 13.61 8.93
N ALA A 234 -7.03 14.30 9.99
CA ALA A 234 -7.60 14.08 11.31
C ALA A 234 -9.05 14.62 11.42
N LEU A 235 -9.44 15.55 10.57
CA LEU A 235 -10.70 16.27 10.65
C LEU A 235 -11.82 15.68 9.77
N HIS A 236 -11.49 14.74 8.85
CA HIS A 236 -12.50 14.17 7.97
C HIS A 236 -12.14 12.73 7.54
N PRO A 237 -13.07 11.74 7.71
CA PRO A 237 -12.78 10.34 7.40
C PRO A 237 -12.70 10.03 5.90
N ARG A 238 -13.26 10.90 5.03
CA ARG A 238 -13.26 10.77 3.57
C ARG A 238 -12.54 11.95 2.91
N TYR A 239 -11.33 12.26 3.40
CA TYR A 239 -10.46 13.26 2.80
C TYR A 239 -9.73 12.64 1.58
N GLU A 240 -10.49 12.49 0.51
CA GLU A 240 -10.13 11.79 -0.73
C GLU A 240 -10.64 12.57 -1.95
N THR A 241 -9.94 12.53 -3.07
CA THR A 241 -10.28 13.27 -4.31
C THR A 241 -11.68 12.95 -4.80
N ALA A 242 -12.09 11.68 -4.75
CA ALA A 242 -13.46 11.29 -5.15
C ALA A 242 -14.58 11.94 -4.33
N HIS A 243 -14.29 12.42 -3.13
CA HIS A 243 -15.23 13.08 -2.21
C HIS A 243 -14.94 14.57 -2.04
N ALA A 244 -14.15 15.19 -2.94
CA ALA A 244 -13.74 16.58 -2.82
C ALA A 244 -14.93 17.57 -2.76
N ASP A 245 -16.02 17.26 -3.47
CA ASP A 245 -17.26 18.06 -3.48
C ASP A 245 -17.94 18.18 -2.10
N THR A 246 -17.72 17.24 -1.21
CA THR A 246 -18.26 17.22 0.16
C THR A 246 -17.18 17.53 1.20
N CYS A 247 -16.02 16.88 1.13
CA CYS A 247 -15.00 17.01 2.16
C CYS A 247 -14.28 18.37 2.13
N VAL A 248 -14.08 19.00 0.97
CA VAL A 248 -13.41 20.32 0.89
C VAL A 248 -14.24 21.42 1.54
N PRO A 249 -15.56 21.58 1.28
CA PRO A 249 -16.38 22.53 2.01
C PRO A 249 -16.45 22.27 3.52
N GLU A 250 -16.62 21.01 3.94
CA GLU A 250 -16.68 20.66 5.38
C GLU A 250 -15.35 20.98 6.08
N LEU A 251 -14.23 20.56 5.52
CA LEU A 251 -12.88 20.84 6.04
C LEU A 251 -12.55 22.34 6.03
N SER A 252 -13.00 23.08 5.01
CA SER A 252 -12.82 24.53 4.94
C SER A 252 -13.54 25.23 6.09
N ALA A 253 -14.78 24.84 6.38
CA ALA A 253 -15.53 25.37 7.51
C ALA A 253 -14.85 25.06 8.86
N MET A 254 -14.40 23.81 9.05
CA MET A 254 -13.69 23.40 10.26
C MET A 254 -12.36 24.14 10.43
N LEU A 255 -11.59 24.31 9.35
CA LEU A 255 -10.32 25.03 9.40
C LEU A 255 -10.53 26.50 9.71
N VAL A 256 -11.55 27.15 9.12
CA VAL A 256 -11.92 28.54 9.43
C VAL A 256 -12.28 28.68 10.91
N GLU A 257 -13.09 27.79 11.48
CA GLU A 257 -13.44 27.81 12.91
C GLU A 257 -12.21 27.69 13.82
N LEU A 258 -11.30 26.76 13.53
CA LEU A 258 -10.04 26.60 14.28
C LEU A 258 -9.14 27.85 14.13
N ALA A 259 -9.07 28.42 12.94
CA ALA A 259 -8.30 29.64 12.66
C ALA A 259 -8.89 30.87 13.36
N GLU A 260 -10.21 31.01 13.43
CA GLU A 260 -10.88 32.07 14.21
C GLU A 260 -10.58 31.96 15.72
N ARG A 261 -10.58 30.75 16.27
CA ARG A 261 -10.15 30.50 17.65
C ARG A 261 -8.69 30.88 17.85
N ALA A 262 -7.79 30.50 16.91
CA ALA A 262 -6.37 30.84 16.96
C ALA A 262 -6.15 32.37 16.85
N ALA A 263 -6.88 33.04 15.95
CA ALA A 263 -6.84 34.48 15.82
C ALA A 263 -7.29 35.21 17.09
N LYS A 264 -8.39 34.76 17.72
CA LYS A 264 -8.86 35.29 19.00
C LYS A 264 -7.86 35.07 20.15
N ALA A 265 -7.11 33.97 20.11
CA ALA A 265 -6.06 33.64 21.08
C ALA A 265 -4.70 34.30 20.73
N ASP A 266 -4.59 34.99 19.61
CA ASP A 266 -3.37 35.59 19.02
C ASP A 266 -2.22 34.58 18.84
N ILE A 267 -2.53 33.33 18.46
CA ILE A 267 -1.54 32.28 18.18
C ILE A 267 -1.51 31.95 16.68
N GLY A 268 -0.39 31.39 16.22
CA GLY A 268 -0.29 30.89 14.84
C GLY A 268 -0.95 29.51 14.65
N LEU A 269 -1.50 29.28 13.48
CA LEU A 269 -2.03 27.98 13.05
C LEU A 269 -1.37 27.59 11.71
N THR A 270 -0.72 26.44 11.67
CA THR A 270 -0.08 25.91 10.46
C THR A 270 -0.78 24.62 10.03
N VAL A 271 -1.19 24.52 8.78
CA VAL A 271 -1.72 23.29 8.18
C VAL A 271 -0.53 22.42 7.76
N ASP A 272 -0.43 21.22 8.28
CA ASP A 272 0.61 20.27 7.90
C ASP A 272 0.37 19.68 6.50
N ALA A 273 1.46 19.41 5.77
CA ALA A 273 1.40 18.72 4.48
C ALA A 273 1.31 17.21 4.69
N GLU A 274 0.50 16.57 3.90
CA GLU A 274 0.26 15.14 3.92
C GLU A 274 0.61 14.50 2.55
N GLU A 275 -0.04 13.42 2.15
CA GLU A 275 0.27 12.71 0.91
C GLU A 275 0.04 13.57 -0.34
N SER A 276 0.75 13.26 -1.41
CA SER A 276 0.77 14.02 -2.66
C SER A 276 -0.61 14.19 -3.31
N GLU A 277 -1.47 13.19 -3.20
CA GLU A 277 -2.84 13.20 -3.72
C GLU A 277 -3.74 14.25 -3.04
N ARG A 278 -3.46 14.60 -1.80
CA ARG A 278 -4.22 15.57 -1.00
C ARG A 278 -3.79 17.01 -1.22
N LEU A 279 -2.68 17.22 -1.94
CA LEU A 279 -2.07 18.56 -2.07
C LEU A 279 -3.06 19.60 -2.60
N VAL A 280 -3.71 19.34 -3.75
CA VAL A 280 -4.60 20.33 -4.38
C VAL A 280 -5.78 20.65 -3.47
N MET A 281 -6.44 19.63 -2.92
CA MET A 281 -7.54 19.83 -1.96
C MET A 281 -7.08 20.64 -0.73
N SER A 282 -5.87 20.38 -0.22
CA SER A 282 -5.33 21.14 0.92
C SER A 282 -5.12 22.61 0.58
N LEU A 283 -4.67 22.93 -0.65
CA LEU A 283 -4.53 24.30 -1.11
C LEU A 283 -5.89 25.01 -1.22
N ASP A 284 -6.93 24.33 -1.69
CA ASP A 284 -8.29 24.88 -1.76
C ASP A 284 -8.83 25.20 -0.37
N ILE A 285 -8.64 24.30 0.60
CA ILE A 285 -9.06 24.47 1.99
C ILE A 285 -8.29 25.63 2.66
N ILE A 286 -6.97 25.71 2.44
CA ILE A 286 -6.14 26.82 2.96
C ILE A 286 -6.53 28.14 2.30
N ALA A 287 -6.82 28.16 0.99
CA ALA A 287 -7.28 29.35 0.28
C ALA A 287 -8.62 29.85 0.83
N ALA A 288 -9.55 28.94 1.16
CA ALA A 288 -10.82 29.28 1.79
C ALA A 288 -10.60 29.98 3.14
N ALA A 289 -9.71 29.44 3.98
CA ALA A 289 -9.35 30.08 5.25
C ALA A 289 -8.65 31.44 5.04
N ALA A 290 -7.72 31.52 4.08
CA ALA A 290 -7.03 32.77 3.77
C ALA A 290 -7.96 33.88 3.30
N ARG A 291 -9.01 33.52 2.58
CA ARG A 291 -10.04 34.45 2.05
C ARG A 291 -11.17 34.76 3.04
N ALA A 292 -11.22 34.06 4.18
CA ALA A 292 -12.31 34.27 5.15
C ALA A 292 -12.31 35.70 5.72
N PRO A 293 -13.41 36.46 5.62
CA PRO A 293 -13.47 37.83 6.10
C PRO A 293 -13.25 37.97 7.61
N SER A 294 -13.64 36.95 8.38
CA SER A 294 -13.45 36.87 9.85
C SER A 294 -11.98 36.83 10.26
N LEU A 295 -11.10 36.41 9.38
CA LEU A 295 -9.67 36.32 9.58
C LEU A 295 -8.87 37.49 9.00
N SER A 296 -9.58 38.56 8.53
CA SER A 296 -8.91 39.74 7.99
C SER A 296 -8.03 40.40 9.05
N GLY A 297 -6.77 40.71 8.68
CA GLY A 297 -5.81 41.36 9.58
C GLY A 297 -5.09 40.37 10.55
N TRP A 298 -5.35 39.07 10.46
CA TRP A 298 -4.60 38.06 11.20
C TRP A 298 -3.56 37.40 10.29
N ASP A 299 -2.27 37.65 10.52
CA ASP A 299 -1.14 37.23 9.66
C ASP A 299 -0.41 35.97 10.17
N LYS A 300 -1.08 35.12 10.98
CA LYS A 300 -0.47 33.93 11.58
C LYS A 300 -1.00 32.62 11.00
N LEU A 301 -1.67 32.68 9.81
CA LEU A 301 -2.03 31.49 9.04
C LEU A 301 -0.79 30.96 8.33
N GLY A 302 -0.57 29.65 8.43
CA GLY A 302 0.56 29.01 7.81
C GLY A 302 0.24 27.67 7.16
N MET A 303 1.21 27.16 6.39
CA MET A 303 1.16 25.85 5.75
C MET A 303 2.54 25.22 5.69
N ALA A 304 2.62 23.88 5.68
CA ALA A 304 3.83 23.16 5.41
C ALA A 304 3.94 22.82 3.92
N VAL A 305 5.18 22.79 3.41
CA VAL A 305 5.48 22.43 2.01
C VAL A 305 6.64 21.44 1.98
N GLN A 306 6.53 20.38 1.17
CA GLN A 306 7.46 19.26 1.15
C GLN A 306 8.40 19.32 -0.06
N ALA A 307 9.70 19.53 0.18
CA ALA A 307 10.72 19.72 -0.85
C ALA A 307 10.98 18.46 -1.71
N TYR A 308 10.63 17.27 -1.24
CA TYR A 308 10.75 16.04 -2.04
C TYR A 308 9.76 15.98 -3.20
N SER A 309 8.68 16.80 -3.16
CA SER A 309 7.67 16.88 -4.20
C SER A 309 8.19 17.65 -5.42
N LYS A 310 7.97 17.11 -6.60
CA LYS A 310 8.26 17.79 -7.86
C LYS A 310 7.48 19.11 -8.03
N ARG A 311 6.37 19.28 -7.30
CA ARG A 311 5.52 20.47 -7.29
C ARG A 311 5.92 21.55 -6.27
N CYS A 312 6.90 21.27 -5.40
CA CYS A 312 7.24 22.11 -4.23
C CYS A 312 7.41 23.59 -4.58
N ARG A 313 8.20 23.91 -5.61
CA ARG A 313 8.48 25.29 -6.02
C ARG A 313 7.24 26.03 -6.50
N ALA A 314 6.34 25.33 -7.22
CA ALA A 314 5.06 25.89 -7.66
C ALA A 314 4.12 26.13 -6.46
N VAL A 315 4.14 25.28 -5.43
CA VAL A 315 3.37 25.49 -4.19
C VAL A 315 3.85 26.72 -3.44
N ILE A 316 5.14 27.00 -3.42
CA ILE A 316 5.67 28.24 -2.82
C ILE A 316 5.22 29.48 -3.60
N ALA A 317 5.26 29.43 -4.94
CA ALA A 317 4.71 30.49 -5.78
C ALA A 317 3.20 30.71 -5.53
N TRP A 318 2.45 29.62 -5.31
CA TRP A 318 1.05 29.70 -4.94
C TRP A 318 0.86 30.37 -3.57
N ALA A 319 1.68 30.04 -2.57
CA ALA A 319 1.59 30.65 -1.24
C ALA A 319 1.87 32.16 -1.28
N ASP A 320 2.86 32.60 -2.08
CA ASP A 320 3.11 34.05 -2.29
C ASP A 320 1.95 34.75 -3.01
N ALA A 321 1.33 34.07 -4.01
CA ALA A 321 0.21 34.61 -4.76
C ALA A 321 -1.08 34.75 -3.91
N ILE A 322 -1.41 33.74 -3.10
CA ILE A 322 -2.58 33.82 -2.19
C ILE A 322 -2.35 34.84 -1.09
N GLY A 323 -1.11 34.96 -0.59
CA GLY A 323 -0.73 36.02 0.34
C GLY A 323 -0.95 37.41 -0.25
N ALA A 324 -0.53 37.61 -1.51
CA ALA A 324 -0.75 38.87 -2.23
C ALA A 324 -2.25 39.17 -2.44
N GLU A 325 -3.05 38.16 -2.85
CA GLU A 325 -4.48 38.28 -3.06
C GLU A 325 -5.23 38.70 -1.78
N THR A 326 -4.83 38.09 -0.66
CA THR A 326 -5.51 38.31 0.64
C THR A 326 -4.83 39.37 1.52
N ASN A 327 -3.81 40.06 1.00
CA ASN A 327 -3.02 41.07 1.68
C ASN A 327 -2.51 40.61 3.06
N ARG A 328 -1.85 39.45 3.09
CA ARG A 328 -1.22 38.84 4.30
C ARG A 328 0.08 38.15 3.99
N ARG A 329 0.89 37.92 5.00
CA ARG A 329 2.05 37.03 4.91
C ARG A 329 1.64 35.60 5.36
N ILE A 330 1.74 34.65 4.44
CA ILE A 330 1.50 33.23 4.77
C ILE A 330 2.78 32.65 5.41
N ALA A 331 2.68 32.04 6.57
CA ALA A 331 3.78 31.35 7.21
C ALA A 331 4.01 30.01 6.49
N VAL A 332 5.13 29.86 5.76
CA VAL A 332 5.46 28.64 5.00
C VAL A 332 6.55 27.86 5.69
N ARG A 333 6.21 26.67 6.19
CA ARG A 333 7.17 25.70 6.74
C ARG A 333 7.70 24.83 5.64
N LEU A 334 8.95 25.04 5.23
CA LEU A 334 9.62 24.17 4.29
C LEU A 334 10.23 22.97 5.00
N VAL A 335 9.77 21.77 4.64
CA VAL A 335 10.28 20.48 5.14
C VAL A 335 10.82 19.64 3.99
N LYS A 336 11.56 18.56 4.26
CA LYS A 336 12.01 17.64 3.20
C LYS A 336 10.87 16.76 2.70
N GLY A 337 10.11 16.13 3.58
CA GLY A 337 8.96 15.27 3.28
C GLY A 337 8.95 14.03 4.16
N ALA A 338 7.76 13.53 4.51
CA ALA A 338 7.58 12.47 5.51
C ALA A 338 6.92 11.19 4.98
N TYR A 339 6.53 11.13 3.70
CA TYR A 339 5.75 10.03 3.11
C TYR A 339 6.46 9.35 1.93
N TRP A 340 7.77 9.48 1.84
CA TRP A 340 8.56 9.08 0.66
C TRP A 340 8.38 7.61 0.27
N ASP A 341 8.44 6.71 1.22
CA ASP A 341 8.30 5.25 1.04
C ASP A 341 6.89 4.84 0.61
N SER A 342 5.87 5.39 1.26
CA SER A 342 4.46 5.11 0.93
C SER A 342 4.07 5.67 -0.44
N GLU A 343 4.59 6.83 -0.83
CA GLU A 343 4.36 7.43 -2.15
C GLU A 343 5.01 6.61 -3.27
N ILE A 344 6.23 6.12 -3.07
CA ILE A 344 6.90 5.21 -4.03
C ILE A 344 6.06 3.96 -4.21
N LYS A 345 5.71 3.28 -3.10
CA LYS A 345 4.94 2.04 -3.11
C LYS A 345 3.58 2.23 -3.79
N ARG A 346 2.84 3.27 -3.43
CA ARG A 346 1.51 3.57 -4.00
C ARG A 346 1.57 3.80 -5.50
N THR A 347 2.56 4.56 -5.97
CA THR A 347 2.78 4.82 -7.40
C THR A 347 3.06 3.52 -8.17
N GLN A 348 3.88 2.63 -7.60
CA GLN A 348 4.19 1.32 -8.16
C GLN A 348 2.95 0.41 -8.21
N GLU A 349 2.19 0.32 -7.12
CA GLU A 349 0.96 -0.48 -7.02
C GLU A 349 -0.09 0.00 -8.03
N ALA A 350 -0.23 1.30 -8.19
CA ALA A 350 -1.17 1.90 -9.14
C ALA A 350 -0.69 1.83 -10.60
N GLY A 351 0.56 1.47 -10.88
CA GLY A 351 1.11 1.37 -12.23
C GLY A 351 1.15 2.72 -12.97
N LEU A 352 1.46 3.81 -12.25
CA LEU A 352 1.44 5.15 -12.83
C LEU A 352 2.72 5.46 -13.62
N SER A 353 2.70 6.53 -14.40
CA SER A 353 3.78 6.82 -15.36
C SER A 353 5.12 7.16 -14.71
N ASP A 354 5.11 7.91 -13.61
CA ASP A 354 6.30 8.34 -12.86
C ASP A 354 5.91 8.71 -11.42
N TYR A 355 6.87 8.97 -10.57
CA TYR A 355 6.69 9.34 -9.17
C TYR A 355 6.34 10.83 -9.01
N PRO A 356 5.50 11.21 -8.03
CA PRO A 356 5.18 12.62 -7.76
C PRO A 356 6.32 13.33 -7.00
N LEU A 357 7.37 12.62 -6.66
CA LEU A 357 8.49 13.06 -5.82
C LEU A 357 9.85 12.65 -6.42
N PHE A 358 10.92 13.21 -5.86
CA PHE A 358 12.29 12.86 -6.23
C PHE A 358 12.70 11.52 -5.63
N THR A 359 13.37 10.69 -6.42
CA THR A 359 13.82 9.36 -5.99
C THR A 359 15.18 9.40 -5.29
N ARG A 360 15.94 10.49 -5.42
CA ARG A 360 17.24 10.70 -4.76
C ARG A 360 17.12 11.72 -3.65
N LYS A 361 17.74 11.45 -2.50
CA LYS A 361 17.78 12.38 -1.39
C LYS A 361 18.49 13.68 -1.76
N ALA A 362 19.61 13.62 -2.52
CA ALA A 362 20.32 14.81 -2.98
C ALA A 362 19.42 15.72 -3.85
N ALA A 363 18.50 15.14 -4.63
CA ALA A 363 17.50 15.92 -5.39
C ALA A 363 16.53 16.66 -4.46
N THR A 364 16.10 16.02 -3.38
CA THR A 364 15.30 16.68 -2.33
C THR A 364 16.08 17.83 -1.69
N ASP A 365 17.38 17.64 -1.42
CA ASP A 365 18.24 18.70 -0.83
C ASP A 365 18.39 19.89 -1.80
N VAL A 366 18.59 19.64 -3.10
CA VAL A 366 18.60 20.69 -4.14
C VAL A 366 17.27 21.42 -4.21
N SER A 367 16.16 20.69 -4.25
CA SER A 367 14.81 21.28 -4.28
C SER A 367 14.57 22.14 -3.05
N TYR A 368 14.97 21.67 -1.87
CA TYR A 368 14.88 22.44 -0.62
C TYR A 368 15.61 23.77 -0.73
N LEU A 369 16.86 23.76 -1.21
CA LEU A 369 17.66 24.98 -1.36
C LEU A 369 17.05 25.94 -2.38
N ALA A 370 16.62 25.45 -3.55
CA ALA A 370 15.96 26.28 -4.57
C ALA A 370 14.70 26.94 -4.01
N CYS A 371 13.85 26.17 -3.34
CA CYS A 371 12.63 26.64 -2.70
C CYS A 371 12.91 27.64 -1.56
N ALA A 372 13.93 27.38 -0.74
CA ALA A 372 14.32 28.29 0.33
C ALA A 372 14.79 29.65 -0.20
N ARG A 373 15.48 29.68 -1.33
CA ARG A 373 15.89 30.90 -2.00
C ARG A 373 14.69 31.71 -2.49
N ASP A 374 13.71 31.04 -3.11
CA ASP A 374 12.47 31.68 -3.54
C ASP A 374 11.68 32.24 -2.34
N MET A 375 11.58 31.50 -1.23
CA MET A 375 10.93 31.96 0.00
C MET A 375 11.61 33.18 0.63
N LEU A 376 12.94 33.22 0.64
CA LEU A 376 13.68 34.42 1.09
C LEU A 376 13.44 35.63 0.18
N ALA A 377 13.17 35.45 -1.11
CA ALA A 377 12.87 36.54 -2.04
C ALA A 377 11.39 36.96 -2.05
N ALA A 378 10.49 36.09 -1.60
CA ALA A 378 9.04 36.33 -1.61
C ALA A 378 8.64 37.46 -0.64
N LYS A 379 7.60 38.21 -1.02
CA LYS A 379 7.12 39.37 -0.22
C LYS A 379 6.01 38.99 0.75
N ASN A 380 5.19 38.01 0.36
CA ASN A 380 3.98 37.64 1.08
C ASN A 380 4.15 36.29 1.82
N ILE A 381 5.38 35.86 2.02
CA ILE A 381 5.73 34.66 2.77
C ILE A 381 6.52 35.03 4.04
N TYR A 382 6.15 34.47 5.18
CA TYR A 382 7.02 34.33 6.34
C TYR A 382 7.70 32.99 6.27
N ALA A 383 9.02 32.96 6.03
CA ALA A 383 9.76 31.74 5.78
C ALA A 383 10.08 31.03 7.09
N ALA A 384 9.76 29.72 7.16
CA ALA A 384 10.12 28.84 8.27
C ALA A 384 10.87 27.62 7.73
N PHE A 385 12.15 27.48 8.09
CA PHE A 385 13.05 26.47 7.53
C PHE A 385 13.26 25.32 8.52
N ALA A 386 12.62 24.17 8.24
CA ALA A 386 12.77 22.97 9.05
C ALA A 386 13.89 22.07 8.51
N SER A 387 15.00 21.99 9.25
CA SER A 387 16.15 21.17 8.84
C SER A 387 17.00 20.76 10.05
N HIS A 388 17.66 19.60 9.98
CA HIS A 388 18.68 19.13 10.92
C HIS A 388 20.05 18.95 10.23
N ASN A 389 20.19 19.46 9.00
CA ASN A 389 21.40 19.34 8.18
C ASN A 389 22.23 20.64 8.28
N ALA A 390 23.46 20.53 8.79
CA ALA A 390 24.36 21.67 9.01
C ALA A 390 24.67 22.43 7.71
N LEU A 391 24.91 21.74 6.59
CA LEU A 391 25.16 22.36 5.29
C LEU A 391 23.97 23.19 4.82
N THR A 392 22.73 22.65 4.97
CA THR A 392 21.49 23.37 4.64
C THR A 392 21.36 24.64 5.49
N VAL A 393 21.58 24.54 6.81
CA VAL A 393 21.50 25.68 7.73
C VAL A 393 22.58 26.73 7.38
N ALA A 394 23.83 26.33 7.16
CA ALA A 394 24.91 27.23 6.75
C ALA A 394 24.61 27.96 5.43
N THR A 395 24.00 27.25 4.46
CA THR A 395 23.57 27.84 3.19
C THR A 395 22.51 28.91 3.39
N LEU A 396 21.51 28.63 4.25
CA LEU A 396 20.46 29.59 4.58
C LEU A 396 21.01 30.83 5.30
N LEU A 397 21.93 30.65 6.22
CA LEU A 397 22.59 31.74 6.91
C LEU A 397 23.39 32.65 5.94
N GLU A 398 24.11 32.07 4.98
CA GLU A 398 24.83 32.81 3.93
C GLU A 398 23.85 33.65 3.08
N TRP A 399 22.73 33.05 2.65
CA TRP A 399 21.73 33.77 1.82
C TRP A 399 20.92 34.81 2.58
N ALA A 400 20.63 34.55 3.86
CA ALA A 400 19.88 35.48 4.71
C ALA A 400 20.70 36.69 5.13
N GLY A 401 22.03 36.54 5.27
CA GLY A 401 22.90 37.61 5.75
C GLY A 401 22.45 38.16 7.11
N GLU A 402 22.13 39.44 7.17
CA GLU A 402 21.68 40.11 8.40
C GLU A 402 20.18 40.03 8.66
N ARG A 403 19.45 39.41 7.75
CA ARG A 403 18.00 39.26 7.92
C ARG A 403 17.67 38.36 9.11
N ARG A 404 16.56 38.70 9.81
CA ARG A 404 16.02 37.95 10.96
C ARG A 404 14.51 37.79 10.88
N ASP A 405 13.88 38.19 9.76
CA ASP A 405 12.42 38.14 9.53
C ASP A 405 11.98 36.76 8.98
N PHE A 406 12.60 35.72 9.47
CA PHE A 406 12.31 34.30 9.22
C PHE A 406 12.61 33.48 10.48
N GLU A 407 12.24 32.19 10.50
CA GLU A 407 12.59 31.30 11.60
C GLU A 407 13.18 29.98 11.10
N PHE A 408 14.00 29.35 11.95
CA PHE A 408 14.34 27.96 11.83
C PHE A 408 13.31 27.11 12.57
N GLN A 409 13.17 25.82 12.16
CA GLN A 409 12.37 24.86 12.88
C GLN A 409 13.13 23.56 13.10
N ARG A 410 12.91 22.94 14.25
CA ARG A 410 13.43 21.62 14.59
C ARG A 410 12.36 20.72 15.19
N LEU A 411 12.58 19.42 15.16
CA LEU A 411 11.75 18.48 15.87
C LEU A 411 12.11 18.43 17.35
N HIS A 412 11.13 18.20 18.20
CA HIS A 412 11.37 17.90 19.62
C HIS A 412 12.31 16.68 19.75
N GLY A 413 13.31 16.76 20.61
CA GLY A 413 14.33 15.72 20.81
C GLY A 413 15.39 15.60 19.71
N MET A 414 15.41 16.52 18.71
CA MET A 414 16.37 16.51 17.63
C MET A 414 16.97 17.90 17.39
N GLY A 415 18.24 17.95 16.95
CA GLY A 415 18.89 19.18 16.50
C GLY A 415 19.18 20.22 17.60
N GLU A 416 19.19 19.86 18.86
CA GLU A 416 19.38 20.79 19.98
C GLU A 416 20.71 21.54 19.85
N GLY A 417 21.83 20.85 19.71
CA GLY A 417 23.16 21.48 19.56
C GLY A 417 23.30 22.36 18.31
N LEU A 418 22.54 22.10 17.26
CA LEU A 418 22.61 22.91 16.03
C LEU A 418 22.03 24.31 16.21
N TYR A 419 21.00 24.44 17.04
CA TYR A 419 20.24 25.69 17.16
C TYR A 419 20.49 26.47 18.44
N GLU A 420 21.11 25.88 19.47
CA GLU A 420 21.36 26.58 20.73
C GLU A 420 22.19 27.85 20.54
N THR A 421 23.33 27.78 19.84
CA THR A 421 24.21 28.92 19.57
C THR A 421 23.51 29.93 18.66
N LEU A 422 22.83 29.46 17.62
CA LEU A 422 22.11 30.34 16.67
C LEU A 422 21.02 31.17 17.37
N VAL A 423 20.30 30.56 18.32
CA VAL A 423 19.25 31.26 19.07
C VAL A 423 19.83 32.18 20.14
N ARG A 424 20.79 31.71 20.94
CA ARG A 424 21.29 32.45 22.11
C ARG A 424 22.27 33.57 21.72
N GLU A 425 23.14 33.34 20.76
CA GLU A 425 24.20 34.27 20.35
C GLU A 425 23.87 34.98 19.03
N GLY A 426 23.24 34.26 18.08
CA GLY A 426 22.95 34.75 16.73
C GLY A 426 21.64 35.51 16.58
N GLY A 427 20.77 35.49 17.61
CA GLY A 427 19.47 36.18 17.60
C GLY A 427 18.49 35.68 16.56
N TYR A 428 18.62 34.41 16.13
CA TYR A 428 17.66 33.76 15.22
C TYR A 428 16.48 33.16 15.96
N ASN A 429 15.32 33.23 15.38
CA ASN A 429 14.13 32.54 15.89
C ASN A 429 14.22 31.04 15.57
N CYS A 430 13.88 30.19 16.53
CA CYS A 430 13.73 28.75 16.30
C CYS A 430 12.47 28.22 16.99
N ARG A 431 11.65 27.52 16.20
CA ARG A 431 10.40 26.90 16.65
C ARG A 431 10.57 25.37 16.73
N ILE A 432 10.17 24.81 17.86
CA ILE A 432 10.17 23.36 18.08
C ILE A 432 8.84 22.80 17.62
N TYR A 433 8.86 21.87 16.67
CA TYR A 433 7.69 21.04 16.36
C TYR A 433 7.48 20.06 17.51
N ALA A 434 6.41 20.25 18.24
CA ALA A 434 6.18 19.69 19.57
C ALA A 434 4.97 18.73 19.58
N PRO A 435 5.16 17.40 19.39
CA PRO A 435 4.08 16.44 19.44
C PRO A 435 3.48 16.35 20.85
N VAL A 436 2.15 16.30 20.91
CA VAL A 436 1.37 16.22 22.15
C VAL A 436 0.36 15.10 22.01
N GLY A 437 0.39 14.13 22.94
CA GLY A 437 -0.60 13.07 22.95
C GLY A 437 -0.19 11.82 23.70
N GLY A 438 -1.14 10.93 23.87
CA GLY A 438 -0.96 9.66 24.55
C GLY A 438 -0.30 8.60 23.66
N HIS A 439 0.04 7.48 24.27
CA HIS A 439 0.71 6.37 23.59
C HIS A 439 -0.08 5.78 22.41
N ARG A 440 -1.40 5.95 22.38
CA ARG A 440 -2.26 5.38 21.33
C ARG A 440 -2.10 6.07 19.98
N ASP A 441 -1.83 7.37 19.98
CA ASP A 441 -1.78 8.22 18.79
C ASP A 441 -0.33 8.47 18.33
N LEU A 442 0.64 7.94 19.09
CA LEU A 442 2.07 8.21 18.89
C LEU A 442 2.69 7.42 17.72
N LEU A 443 2.10 6.28 17.32
CA LEU A 443 2.73 5.33 16.40
C LEU A 443 3.14 5.94 15.06
N ALA A 444 2.20 6.52 14.34
CA ALA A 444 2.46 7.03 13.00
C ALA A 444 3.56 8.10 13.02
N TYR A 445 3.56 8.93 14.06
CA TYR A 445 4.61 9.92 14.29
C TYR A 445 5.96 9.26 14.58
N LEU A 446 6.01 8.29 15.51
CA LEU A 446 7.24 7.57 15.86
C LEU A 446 7.86 6.85 14.67
N VAL A 447 7.07 6.08 13.94
CA VAL A 447 7.57 5.33 12.78
C VAL A 447 8.22 6.25 11.75
N ARG A 448 7.59 7.38 11.42
CA ARG A 448 8.19 8.35 10.49
C ARG A 448 9.51 8.93 11.03
N ARG A 449 9.56 9.27 12.33
CA ARG A 449 10.80 9.80 12.96
C ARG A 449 11.93 8.79 12.96
N LEU A 450 11.60 7.55 13.14
CA LEU A 450 12.56 6.46 13.20
C LEU A 450 13.07 6.06 11.83
N LEU A 451 12.20 6.04 10.83
CA LEU A 451 12.62 5.88 9.42
C LEU A 451 13.52 7.05 8.98
N GLU A 452 13.16 8.28 9.34
CA GLU A 452 13.98 9.46 9.04
C GLU A 452 15.37 9.38 9.69
N ASN A 453 15.45 9.00 10.96
CA ASN A 453 16.70 8.90 11.70
C ASN A 453 17.52 7.65 11.33
N GLY A 454 16.87 6.55 11.03
CA GLY A 454 17.51 5.26 10.73
C GLY A 454 17.94 5.09 9.27
N ALA A 455 17.48 5.95 8.37
CA ALA A 455 17.87 5.86 6.97
C ALA A 455 19.37 6.14 6.80
N ASN A 456 20.12 5.27 6.12
CA ASN A 456 21.55 5.42 5.84
C ASN A 456 21.89 6.76 5.16
N SER A 457 20.94 7.36 4.45
CA SER A 457 21.06 8.66 3.81
C SER A 457 20.71 9.84 4.72
N SER A 458 20.24 9.60 5.95
CA SER A 458 19.90 10.64 6.91
C SER A 458 21.18 11.34 7.40
N PHE A 459 21.14 12.67 7.48
CA PHE A 459 22.28 13.44 7.99
C PHE A 459 22.63 13.06 9.45
N VAL A 460 21.61 12.80 10.27
CA VAL A 460 21.81 12.41 11.68
C VAL A 460 22.46 11.03 11.76
N HIS A 461 22.06 10.09 10.90
CA HIS A 461 22.67 8.77 10.82
C HIS A 461 24.12 8.85 10.34
N GLN A 462 24.38 9.58 9.24
CA GLN A 462 25.71 9.75 8.68
C GLN A 462 26.67 10.46 9.65
N LEU A 463 26.18 11.43 10.42
CA LEU A 463 26.98 12.12 11.45
C LEU A 463 27.42 11.15 12.57
N ALA A 464 26.63 10.14 12.87
CA ALA A 464 26.93 9.14 13.90
C ALA A 464 27.78 7.98 13.37
N ASP A 465 27.98 7.84 12.05
CA ASP A 465 28.79 6.79 11.45
C ASP A 465 30.27 7.23 11.39
N PRO A 466 31.19 6.54 12.10
CA PRO A 466 32.61 6.88 12.10
C PRO A 466 33.31 6.68 10.75
N ASN A 467 32.69 5.98 9.81
CA ASN A 467 33.24 5.75 8.47
C ASN A 467 32.88 6.86 7.48
N VAL A 468 31.93 7.74 7.80
CA VAL A 468 31.53 8.88 6.95
C VAL A 468 32.41 10.07 7.25
N THR A 469 33.15 10.55 6.23
CA THR A 469 34.02 11.69 6.36
C THR A 469 33.24 13.01 6.40
N GLU A 470 33.86 14.05 6.95
CA GLU A 470 33.25 15.39 6.95
C GLU A 470 33.06 15.93 5.53
N GLU A 471 33.97 15.62 4.61
CA GLU A 471 33.86 15.98 3.20
C GLU A 471 32.62 15.35 2.55
N GLU A 472 32.32 14.10 2.86
CA GLU A 472 31.10 13.42 2.38
C GLU A 472 29.82 14.03 2.96
N LEU A 473 29.83 14.41 4.25
CA LEU A 473 28.71 15.07 4.93
C LEU A 473 28.43 16.46 4.34
N LEU A 474 29.48 17.21 3.97
CA LEU A 474 29.39 18.56 3.45
C LEU A 474 29.40 18.63 1.91
N ALA A 475 29.37 17.49 1.21
CA ALA A 475 29.37 17.44 -0.24
C ALA A 475 28.15 18.14 -0.85
N ASP A 476 28.40 18.97 -1.88
CA ASP A 476 27.37 19.77 -2.54
C ASP A 476 26.27 18.89 -3.19
N PRO A 477 25.00 19.02 -2.81
CA PRO A 477 23.93 18.26 -3.42
C PRO A 477 23.73 18.61 -4.92
N VAL A 478 24.04 19.82 -5.36
CA VAL A 478 23.96 20.24 -6.77
C VAL A 478 24.99 19.46 -7.60
N GLU A 479 26.23 19.32 -7.12
CA GLU A 479 27.25 18.54 -7.79
C GLU A 479 26.93 17.05 -7.81
N LYS A 480 26.38 16.49 -6.71
CA LYS A 480 25.92 15.10 -6.66
C LYS A 480 24.85 14.81 -7.72
N ILE A 481 23.91 15.73 -7.94
CA ILE A 481 22.86 15.56 -8.97
C ILE A 481 23.41 15.79 -10.37
N ALA A 482 24.28 16.78 -10.58
CA ALA A 482 24.91 17.05 -11.86
C ALA A 482 25.74 15.83 -12.34
N ALA A 483 26.48 15.19 -11.43
CA ALA A 483 27.28 14.00 -11.73
C ALA A 483 26.47 12.81 -12.28
N VAL A 484 25.16 12.73 -11.96
CA VAL A 484 24.25 11.68 -12.44
C VAL A 484 23.25 12.19 -13.49
N GLY A 485 23.44 13.43 -14.00
CA GLY A 485 22.57 14.03 -15.02
C GLY A 485 21.11 14.20 -14.58
N GLY A 486 20.84 14.32 -13.28
CA GLY A 486 19.49 14.46 -12.74
C GLY A 486 18.63 13.19 -12.81
N THR A 487 19.20 12.04 -13.18
CA THR A 487 18.43 10.80 -13.35
C THR A 487 17.95 10.23 -12.02
N ARG A 488 16.83 9.48 -12.08
CA ARG A 488 16.27 8.76 -10.92
C ARG A 488 17.27 7.78 -10.30
N HIS A 489 16.98 7.35 -9.07
CA HIS A 489 17.79 6.35 -8.38
C HIS A 489 17.72 4.99 -9.11
N PRO A 490 18.85 4.34 -9.45
CA PRO A 490 18.86 3.11 -10.25
C PRO A 490 18.15 1.92 -9.58
N SER A 491 18.11 1.87 -8.25
CA SER A 491 17.40 0.82 -7.50
C SER A 491 15.89 1.08 -7.35
N ILE A 492 15.37 2.17 -7.92
CA ILE A 492 13.95 2.50 -7.92
C ILE A 492 13.49 2.49 -9.39
N PRO A 493 12.98 1.36 -9.90
CA PRO A 493 12.51 1.27 -11.28
C PRO A 493 11.28 2.17 -11.50
N LEU A 494 11.01 2.57 -12.74
CA LEU A 494 9.69 3.13 -13.05
C LEU A 494 8.61 2.08 -12.78
N PRO A 495 7.37 2.50 -12.47
CA PRO A 495 6.28 1.54 -12.27
C PRO A 495 6.09 0.56 -13.43
N ALA A 496 6.30 0.98 -14.68
CA ALA A 496 6.24 0.12 -15.86
C ALA A 496 7.29 -1.01 -15.85
N ASP A 497 8.46 -0.77 -15.23
CA ASP A 497 9.60 -1.68 -15.19
C ASP A 497 9.68 -2.49 -13.86
N LEU A 498 8.66 -2.40 -13.01
CA LEU A 498 8.66 -2.94 -11.64
C LEU A 498 9.03 -4.43 -11.56
N PHE A 499 8.56 -5.22 -12.51
CA PHE A 499 8.76 -6.67 -12.53
C PHE A 499 9.95 -7.12 -13.40
N GLY A 500 10.75 -6.18 -13.90
CA GLY A 500 11.97 -6.45 -14.69
C GLY A 500 11.72 -7.40 -15.85
N ALA A 501 12.53 -8.46 -15.94
CA ALA A 501 12.43 -9.44 -17.01
C ALA A 501 11.21 -10.39 -16.91
N VAL A 502 10.49 -10.40 -15.78
CA VAL A 502 9.33 -11.29 -15.58
C VAL A 502 8.15 -10.86 -16.47
N ARG A 503 7.88 -9.58 -16.53
CA ARG A 503 6.87 -8.96 -17.40
C ARG A 503 6.94 -7.44 -17.37
N GLY A 504 6.42 -6.76 -18.37
CA GLY A 504 6.06 -5.34 -18.22
C GLY A 504 4.88 -5.18 -17.25
N ASN A 505 4.88 -4.10 -16.48
CA ASN A 505 3.74 -3.79 -15.61
C ASN A 505 2.67 -3.03 -16.39
N SER A 506 1.41 -3.39 -16.23
CA SER A 506 0.29 -2.72 -16.90
C SER A 506 0.11 -1.27 -16.43
N ALA A 507 -0.24 -0.40 -17.38
CA ALA A 507 -0.47 1.02 -17.09
C ALA A 507 -1.78 1.24 -16.32
N GLY A 508 -1.70 2.02 -15.22
CA GLY A 508 -2.86 2.44 -14.45
C GLY A 508 -3.41 3.81 -14.84
N ILE A 509 -4.43 4.25 -14.12
CA ILE A 509 -5.02 5.59 -14.20
C ILE A 509 -4.94 6.20 -12.80
N ASP A 510 -4.48 7.44 -12.70
CA ASP A 510 -4.40 8.14 -11.42
C ASP A 510 -5.79 8.71 -11.01
N LEU A 511 -6.62 7.85 -10.42
CA LEU A 511 -7.95 8.24 -9.93
C LEU A 511 -7.88 9.16 -8.69
N GLN A 512 -6.69 9.47 -8.18
CA GLN A 512 -6.48 10.45 -7.11
C GLN A 512 -6.08 11.83 -7.65
N ASP A 513 -5.83 11.95 -8.94
CA ASP A 513 -5.74 13.24 -9.63
C ASP A 513 -7.11 13.70 -10.09
N ALA A 514 -7.55 14.88 -9.64
CA ALA A 514 -8.91 15.37 -9.86
C ALA A 514 -9.29 15.49 -11.34
N MET A 515 -8.37 15.99 -12.17
CA MET A 515 -8.62 16.13 -13.62
C MET A 515 -8.74 14.76 -14.28
N THR A 516 -7.81 13.84 -13.99
CA THR A 516 -7.81 12.48 -14.53
C THR A 516 -9.06 11.72 -14.09
N LEU A 517 -9.51 11.90 -12.85
CA LEU A 517 -10.72 11.29 -12.32
C LEU A 517 -11.96 11.79 -13.07
N GLU A 518 -12.11 13.11 -13.23
CA GLU A 518 -13.24 13.72 -13.93
C GLU A 518 -13.27 13.31 -15.40
N GLU A 519 -12.12 13.35 -16.10
CA GLU A 519 -12.01 12.90 -17.49
C GLU A 519 -12.41 11.43 -17.63
N THR A 520 -11.90 10.56 -16.73
CA THR A 520 -12.22 9.13 -16.74
C THR A 520 -13.69 8.88 -16.49
N ALA A 521 -14.28 9.50 -15.45
CA ALA A 521 -15.69 9.35 -15.11
C ALA A 521 -16.59 9.85 -16.25
N SER A 522 -16.29 11.01 -16.83
CA SER A 522 -17.02 11.56 -17.98
C SER A 522 -16.94 10.66 -19.21
N ALA A 523 -15.76 10.10 -19.49
CA ALA A 523 -15.56 9.20 -20.62
C ALA A 523 -16.33 7.87 -20.46
N ILE A 524 -16.43 7.36 -19.24
CA ILE A 524 -17.23 6.17 -18.91
C ILE A 524 -18.74 6.46 -19.01
N ALA A 525 -19.20 7.58 -18.45
CA ALA A 525 -20.59 8.00 -18.53
C ALA A 525 -21.07 8.20 -19.98
N ALA A 526 -20.22 8.76 -20.85
CA ALA A 526 -20.50 8.91 -22.28
C ALA A 526 -20.70 7.56 -23.02
N ARG A 527 -20.29 6.44 -22.41
CA ARG A 527 -20.40 5.08 -22.96
C ARG A 527 -21.44 4.22 -22.22
N ALA A 528 -22.43 4.83 -21.61
CA ALA A 528 -23.47 4.13 -20.83
C ALA A 528 -24.34 3.20 -21.71
N ASP A 529 -24.52 3.53 -22.99
CA ASP A 529 -25.20 2.64 -23.93
C ASP A 529 -24.25 1.54 -24.43
N ILE A 530 -24.30 0.39 -23.76
CA ILE A 530 -23.50 -0.79 -24.12
C ILE A 530 -24.23 -1.72 -25.10
N GLY A 531 -25.34 -1.32 -25.67
CA GLY A 531 -26.17 -2.09 -26.64
C GLY A 531 -26.93 -3.26 -26.01
N ALA A 532 -27.69 -3.99 -26.84
CA ALA A 532 -28.41 -5.19 -26.41
C ALA A 532 -27.46 -6.38 -26.15
N PRO A 533 -27.74 -7.27 -25.18
CA PRO A 533 -26.96 -8.48 -24.99
C PRO A 533 -27.07 -9.38 -26.23
N PRO A 534 -25.98 -10.07 -26.60
CA PRO A 534 -26.03 -11.06 -27.66
C PRO A 534 -26.96 -12.21 -27.28
N ALA A 535 -27.55 -12.89 -28.28
CA ALA A 535 -28.38 -14.05 -28.05
C ALA A 535 -27.56 -15.24 -27.53
N ASP A 536 -28.20 -16.10 -26.73
CA ASP A 536 -27.59 -17.34 -26.27
C ASP A 536 -27.27 -18.27 -27.46
N SER A 537 -26.13 -18.93 -27.41
CA SER A 537 -25.77 -19.95 -28.39
C SER A 537 -26.61 -21.21 -28.24
N THR A 538 -27.09 -21.74 -29.35
CA THR A 538 -27.75 -23.04 -29.42
C THR A 538 -26.74 -24.17 -29.24
N VAL A 539 -27.22 -25.37 -28.87
CA VAL A 539 -26.35 -26.56 -28.77
C VAL A 539 -25.66 -26.87 -30.11
N ALA A 540 -26.35 -26.65 -31.22
CA ALA A 540 -25.78 -26.85 -32.57
C ALA A 540 -24.61 -25.88 -32.82
N GLU A 541 -24.73 -24.63 -32.44
CA GLU A 541 -23.65 -23.64 -32.56
C GLU A 541 -22.45 -23.96 -31.65
N VAL A 542 -22.70 -24.50 -30.46
CA VAL A 542 -21.62 -24.99 -29.55
C VAL A 542 -20.84 -26.11 -30.24
N HIS A 543 -21.55 -27.14 -30.78
CA HIS A 543 -20.85 -28.23 -31.49
C HIS A 543 -20.14 -27.78 -32.77
N ALA A 544 -20.68 -26.79 -33.49
CA ALA A 544 -20.00 -26.17 -34.62
C ALA A 544 -18.73 -25.39 -34.20
N ALA A 545 -18.77 -24.66 -33.11
CA ALA A 545 -17.62 -23.95 -32.52
C ALA A 545 -16.51 -24.94 -32.11
N ILE A 546 -16.86 -26.04 -31.48
CA ILE A 546 -15.91 -27.11 -31.09
C ILE A 546 -15.29 -27.73 -32.36
N ALA A 547 -16.10 -28.06 -33.37
CA ALA A 547 -15.61 -28.62 -34.62
C ALA A 547 -14.62 -27.70 -35.37
N ALA A 548 -14.90 -26.41 -35.41
CA ALA A 548 -14.01 -25.43 -36.02
C ALA A 548 -12.69 -25.30 -35.20
N ALA A 549 -12.78 -25.26 -33.88
CA ALA A 549 -11.61 -25.21 -32.98
C ALA A 549 -10.74 -26.46 -33.09
N ASP A 550 -11.35 -27.64 -33.21
CA ASP A 550 -10.68 -28.93 -33.38
C ASP A 550 -9.93 -28.99 -34.71
N ALA A 551 -10.55 -28.57 -35.80
CA ALA A 551 -9.93 -28.49 -37.11
C ALA A 551 -8.76 -27.48 -37.18
N ALA A 552 -8.82 -26.39 -36.39
CA ALA A 552 -7.78 -25.37 -36.35
C ALA A 552 -6.61 -25.71 -35.42
N PHE A 553 -6.78 -26.67 -34.53
CA PHE A 553 -5.82 -27.00 -33.45
C PHE A 553 -4.45 -27.34 -33.99
N GLU A 554 -4.33 -28.27 -34.97
CA GLU A 554 -3.04 -28.73 -35.44
C GLU A 554 -2.19 -27.61 -36.01
N GLY A 555 -2.80 -26.68 -36.77
CA GLY A 555 -2.11 -25.52 -37.34
C GLY A 555 -1.60 -24.57 -36.27
N TRP A 556 -2.43 -24.28 -35.24
CA TRP A 556 -2.05 -23.40 -34.15
C TRP A 556 -0.99 -24.04 -33.21
N SER A 557 -1.12 -25.31 -32.88
CA SER A 557 -0.19 -26.05 -32.04
C SER A 557 1.23 -26.08 -32.62
N ARG A 558 1.36 -26.15 -33.97
CA ARG A 558 2.62 -26.09 -34.68
C ARG A 558 3.17 -24.68 -34.89
N THR A 559 2.39 -23.62 -34.60
CA THR A 559 2.87 -22.24 -34.66
C THR A 559 3.99 -22.07 -33.62
N PRO A 560 5.14 -21.46 -33.98
CA PRO A 560 6.24 -21.26 -33.05
C PRO A 560 5.77 -20.54 -31.78
N VAL A 561 6.29 -20.96 -30.63
CA VAL A 561 5.91 -20.37 -29.30
C VAL A 561 6.13 -18.86 -29.30
N GLU A 562 7.20 -18.37 -29.92
CA GLU A 562 7.46 -16.92 -30.01
C GLU A 562 6.34 -16.17 -30.75
N THR A 563 5.78 -16.73 -31.81
CA THR A 563 4.65 -16.11 -32.53
C THR A 563 3.40 -16.09 -31.67
N ARG A 564 3.11 -17.18 -30.93
CA ARG A 564 1.98 -17.24 -30.00
C ARG A 564 2.14 -16.26 -28.86
N ALA A 565 3.35 -16.16 -28.30
CA ALA A 565 3.69 -15.22 -27.22
C ALA A 565 3.60 -13.76 -27.70
N ALA A 566 4.15 -13.42 -28.87
CA ALA A 566 4.04 -12.08 -29.45
C ALA A 566 2.59 -11.66 -29.72
N THR A 567 1.71 -12.62 -30.04
CA THR A 567 0.27 -12.36 -30.19
C THR A 567 -0.35 -11.94 -28.84
N LEU A 568 0.07 -12.54 -27.73
CA LEU A 568 -0.38 -12.15 -26.40
C LEU A 568 0.16 -10.78 -25.97
N ASP A 569 1.43 -10.48 -26.28
CA ASP A 569 1.99 -9.15 -26.02
C ASP A 569 1.20 -8.07 -26.77
N ARG A 570 0.88 -8.31 -28.07
CA ARG A 570 0.04 -7.40 -28.85
C ARG A 570 -1.38 -7.28 -28.26
N LEU A 571 -1.96 -8.36 -27.77
CA LEU A 571 -3.27 -8.31 -27.09
C LEU A 571 -3.19 -7.44 -25.83
N ALA A 572 -2.14 -7.54 -25.03
CA ALA A 572 -1.96 -6.70 -23.84
C ALA A 572 -1.94 -5.20 -24.20
N ASP A 573 -1.23 -4.84 -25.29
CA ASP A 573 -1.17 -3.46 -25.76
C ASP A 573 -2.55 -2.96 -26.23
N LEU A 574 -3.31 -3.79 -26.96
CA LEU A 574 -4.68 -3.47 -27.38
C LEU A 574 -5.64 -3.32 -26.20
N LEU A 575 -5.48 -4.13 -25.14
CA LEU A 575 -6.28 -3.98 -23.92
C LEU A 575 -6.03 -2.63 -23.25
N GLU A 576 -4.79 -2.17 -23.20
CA GLU A 576 -4.44 -0.86 -22.65
C GLU A 576 -4.88 0.29 -23.58
N GLU A 577 -4.78 0.13 -24.90
CA GLU A 577 -5.25 1.10 -25.86
C GLU A 577 -6.77 1.32 -25.77
N HIS A 578 -7.53 0.23 -25.58
CA HIS A 578 -8.99 0.26 -25.45
C HIS A 578 -9.50 0.24 -23.99
N ARG A 579 -8.65 0.63 -23.04
CA ARG A 579 -8.97 0.50 -21.59
C ARG A 579 -10.26 1.22 -21.20
N ILE A 580 -10.56 2.40 -21.73
CA ILE A 580 -11.76 3.16 -21.38
C ILE A 580 -13.03 2.44 -21.87
N ASP A 581 -13.01 1.86 -23.07
CA ASP A 581 -14.14 1.08 -23.59
C ASP A 581 -14.38 -0.18 -22.73
N LEU A 582 -13.29 -0.88 -22.34
CA LEU A 582 -13.35 -2.07 -21.49
C LEU A 582 -13.79 -1.74 -20.06
N MET A 583 -13.34 -0.61 -19.51
CA MET A 583 -13.79 -0.12 -18.21
C MET A 583 -15.28 0.23 -18.25
N ALA A 584 -15.76 0.90 -19.29
CA ALA A 584 -17.18 1.21 -19.44
C ALA A 584 -18.04 -0.07 -19.48
N LEU A 585 -17.62 -1.09 -20.22
CA LEU A 585 -18.27 -2.39 -20.20
C LEU A 585 -18.26 -3.03 -18.79
N ALA A 586 -17.14 -2.99 -18.08
CA ALA A 586 -17.05 -3.52 -16.72
C ALA A 586 -17.97 -2.76 -15.74
N VAL A 587 -18.08 -1.44 -15.86
CA VAL A 587 -18.96 -0.60 -15.03
C VAL A 587 -20.43 -0.88 -15.34
N HIS A 588 -20.84 -0.78 -16.61
CA HIS A 588 -22.25 -0.82 -16.98
C HIS A 588 -22.83 -2.24 -17.11
N GLU A 589 -22.00 -3.25 -17.42
CA GLU A 589 -22.45 -4.64 -17.52
C GLU A 589 -22.29 -5.43 -16.22
N ALA A 590 -21.16 -5.23 -15.51
CA ALA A 590 -20.83 -5.99 -14.31
C ALA A 590 -20.98 -5.20 -12.99
N GLY A 591 -21.38 -3.94 -13.02
CA GLY A 591 -21.55 -3.11 -11.83
C GLY A 591 -20.24 -2.79 -11.09
N LYS A 592 -19.11 -2.74 -11.81
CA LYS A 592 -17.79 -2.46 -11.24
C LYS A 592 -17.59 -0.99 -10.97
N THR A 593 -17.06 -0.60 -9.80
CA THR A 593 -16.59 0.77 -9.58
C THR A 593 -15.41 1.11 -10.49
N LEU A 594 -15.10 2.41 -10.66
CA LEU A 594 -13.99 2.84 -11.54
C LEU A 594 -12.66 2.18 -11.14
N GLY A 595 -12.38 2.10 -9.84
CA GLY A 595 -11.17 1.45 -9.32
C GLY A 595 -11.12 -0.07 -9.55
N ASP A 596 -12.28 -0.74 -9.55
CA ASP A 596 -12.37 -2.16 -9.89
C ASP A 596 -12.25 -2.37 -11.41
N ALA A 597 -12.82 -1.48 -12.22
CA ALA A 597 -12.80 -1.57 -13.67
C ALA A 597 -11.37 -1.40 -14.25
N ILE A 598 -10.59 -0.44 -13.75
CA ILE A 598 -9.17 -0.34 -14.17
C ILE A 598 -8.37 -1.56 -13.71
N GLY A 599 -8.68 -2.11 -12.53
CA GLY A 599 -8.08 -3.35 -12.03
C GLY A 599 -8.29 -4.53 -12.98
N GLU A 600 -9.49 -4.69 -13.54
CA GLU A 600 -9.82 -5.72 -14.54
C GLU A 600 -8.92 -5.62 -15.79
N VAL A 601 -8.80 -4.42 -16.35
CA VAL A 601 -8.00 -4.22 -17.57
C VAL A 601 -6.52 -4.48 -17.30
N ARG A 602 -6.01 -3.98 -16.18
CA ARG A 602 -4.61 -4.18 -15.78
C ARG A 602 -4.28 -5.64 -15.57
N GLU A 603 -5.09 -6.36 -14.81
CA GLU A 603 -4.87 -7.79 -14.54
C GLU A 603 -4.94 -8.62 -15.83
N ALA A 604 -5.85 -8.29 -16.75
CA ALA A 604 -5.94 -8.96 -18.05
C ALA A 604 -4.69 -8.74 -18.91
N ALA A 605 -4.17 -7.53 -19.00
CA ALA A 605 -2.93 -7.21 -19.69
C ALA A 605 -1.72 -7.89 -19.04
N ASP A 606 -1.67 -7.92 -17.72
CA ASP A 606 -0.62 -8.60 -16.94
C ASP A 606 -0.62 -10.12 -17.18
N PHE A 607 -1.78 -10.77 -17.28
CA PHE A 607 -1.86 -12.19 -17.67
C PHE A 607 -1.29 -12.43 -19.05
N CYS A 608 -1.63 -11.60 -20.03
CA CYS A 608 -1.11 -11.72 -21.38
C CYS A 608 0.43 -11.66 -21.42
N ARG A 609 1.02 -10.62 -20.82
CA ARG A 609 2.49 -10.43 -20.78
C ARG A 609 3.19 -11.51 -19.96
N TYR A 610 2.63 -11.90 -18.82
CA TYR A 610 3.20 -12.94 -17.98
C TYR A 610 3.23 -14.29 -18.68
N TYR A 611 2.10 -14.73 -19.25
CA TYR A 611 2.04 -16.02 -19.92
C TYR A 611 2.82 -16.04 -21.23
N ALA A 612 2.94 -14.91 -21.95
CA ALA A 612 3.85 -14.79 -23.10
C ALA A 612 5.30 -15.09 -22.67
N ASN A 613 5.75 -14.49 -21.58
CA ASN A 613 7.11 -14.68 -21.06
C ASN A 613 7.33 -16.10 -20.51
N GLN A 614 6.36 -16.64 -19.76
CA GLN A 614 6.43 -18.01 -19.26
C GLN A 614 6.49 -19.03 -20.40
N ALA A 615 5.70 -18.83 -21.47
CA ALA A 615 5.71 -19.74 -22.61
C ALA A 615 7.06 -19.73 -23.33
N ARG A 616 7.70 -18.57 -23.51
CA ARG A 616 9.07 -18.47 -24.06
C ARG A 616 10.07 -19.26 -23.25
N ALA A 617 9.94 -19.23 -21.91
CA ALA A 617 10.86 -19.93 -21.01
C ALA A 617 10.59 -21.44 -20.93
N GLU A 618 9.30 -21.84 -20.83
CA GLU A 618 8.94 -23.22 -20.45
C GLU A 618 8.65 -24.13 -21.65
N PHE A 619 8.27 -23.61 -22.82
CA PHE A 619 7.94 -24.41 -23.99
C PHE A 619 9.14 -24.62 -24.94
N ALA A 620 10.34 -24.18 -24.56
CA ALA A 620 11.57 -24.60 -25.20
C ALA A 620 11.84 -26.08 -24.88
N PRO A 621 12.31 -26.88 -25.84
CA PRO A 621 12.71 -28.27 -25.57
C PRO A 621 13.79 -28.34 -24.49
N ILE A 622 13.65 -29.25 -23.55
CA ILE A 622 14.61 -29.51 -22.48
C ILE A 622 15.43 -30.73 -22.88
N GLU A 623 16.74 -30.59 -22.99
CA GLU A 623 17.65 -31.72 -23.15
C GLU A 623 17.79 -32.50 -21.83
N LEU A 624 17.52 -33.80 -21.89
CA LEU A 624 17.64 -34.70 -20.77
C LEU A 624 18.94 -35.50 -20.87
N PRO A 625 19.63 -35.80 -19.75
CA PRO A 625 20.84 -36.59 -19.76
C PRO A 625 20.55 -38.05 -20.16
N GLY A 626 21.44 -38.65 -20.92
CA GLY A 626 21.30 -40.00 -21.40
C GLY A 626 22.67 -40.62 -21.74
N PRO A 627 22.73 -41.91 -22.14
CA PRO A 627 23.93 -42.53 -22.66
C PRO A 627 24.52 -41.76 -23.85
N THR A 628 25.84 -41.86 -24.02
CA THR A 628 26.52 -41.21 -25.11
C THR A 628 26.02 -41.75 -26.47
N GLY A 629 25.57 -40.84 -27.33
CA GLY A 629 24.98 -41.19 -28.62
C GLY A 629 23.45 -41.23 -28.62
N GLU A 630 22.81 -40.92 -27.51
CA GLU A 630 21.39 -40.66 -27.47
C GLU A 630 21.13 -39.15 -27.38
N SER A 631 20.05 -38.70 -28.06
CA SER A 631 19.47 -37.40 -27.85
C SER A 631 18.10 -37.60 -27.20
N ASN A 632 17.94 -37.13 -25.99
CA ASN A 632 16.69 -37.23 -25.24
C ASN A 632 16.14 -35.80 -25.02
N THR A 633 14.96 -35.50 -25.53
CA THR A 633 14.33 -34.19 -25.35
C THR A 633 12.96 -34.34 -24.73
N LEU A 634 12.63 -33.45 -23.79
CA LEU A 634 11.28 -33.27 -23.25
C LEU A 634 10.68 -31.99 -23.85
N ARG A 635 9.44 -32.09 -24.31
CA ARG A 635 8.69 -30.96 -24.93
C ARG A 635 7.32 -30.82 -24.31
N LEU A 636 6.85 -29.57 -24.19
CA LEU A 636 5.47 -29.28 -23.87
C LEU A 636 4.70 -28.94 -25.16
N GLU A 637 3.58 -29.60 -25.40
CA GLU A 637 2.73 -29.44 -26.58
C GLU A 637 1.27 -29.21 -26.17
N GLY A 638 0.50 -28.52 -27.05
CA GLY A 638 -0.95 -28.36 -26.83
C GLY A 638 -1.70 -29.69 -26.80
N ARG A 639 -2.77 -29.75 -26.03
CA ARG A 639 -3.61 -30.94 -25.84
C ARG A 639 -4.71 -31.12 -26.89
N GLY A 640 -5.26 -30.00 -27.39
CA GLY A 640 -6.45 -29.99 -28.26
C GLY A 640 -7.34 -28.80 -27.99
N VAL A 641 -8.66 -29.00 -28.07
CA VAL A 641 -9.65 -27.98 -27.74
C VAL A 641 -9.76 -27.83 -26.23
N PHE A 642 -9.53 -26.62 -25.71
CA PHE A 642 -9.78 -26.26 -24.32
C PHE A 642 -11.11 -25.52 -24.17
N ALA A 643 -11.96 -25.95 -23.26
CA ALA A 643 -13.12 -25.18 -22.82
C ALA A 643 -12.71 -24.23 -21.69
N CYS A 644 -12.81 -22.93 -21.92
CA CYS A 644 -12.54 -21.90 -20.91
C CYS A 644 -13.86 -21.27 -20.44
N ILE A 645 -14.27 -21.56 -19.20
CA ILE A 645 -15.55 -21.16 -18.64
C ILE A 645 -15.31 -20.18 -17.48
N ALA A 646 -15.66 -18.92 -17.68
CA ALA A 646 -15.35 -17.83 -16.76
C ALA A 646 -16.60 -17.31 -16.01
N PRO A 647 -16.41 -16.74 -14.82
CA PRO A 647 -17.46 -16.13 -14.01
C PRO A 647 -17.73 -14.68 -14.44
N TRP A 648 -18.79 -14.10 -13.87
CA TRP A 648 -19.18 -12.71 -14.12
C TRP A 648 -18.47 -11.68 -13.25
N ASN A 649 -17.89 -12.09 -12.13
CA ASN A 649 -17.33 -11.15 -11.14
C ASN A 649 -15.92 -10.61 -11.50
N PHE A 650 -15.20 -11.28 -12.40
CA PHE A 650 -14.00 -10.80 -13.09
C PHE A 650 -14.13 -11.13 -14.57
N PRO A 651 -15.03 -10.43 -15.28
CA PRO A 651 -15.46 -10.83 -16.62
C PRO A 651 -14.40 -10.65 -17.70
N LEU A 652 -13.39 -9.84 -17.49
CA LEU A 652 -12.26 -9.63 -18.37
C LEU A 652 -11.02 -10.39 -17.91
N ALA A 653 -10.58 -10.16 -16.66
CA ALA A 653 -9.31 -10.66 -16.16
C ALA A 653 -9.28 -12.19 -16.05
N ILE A 654 -10.25 -12.79 -15.37
CA ILE A 654 -10.32 -14.27 -15.24
C ILE A 654 -10.62 -14.91 -16.61
N PHE A 655 -11.48 -14.28 -17.41
CA PHE A 655 -11.79 -14.77 -18.76
C PHE A 655 -10.52 -14.85 -19.61
N LEU A 656 -9.77 -13.76 -19.75
CA LEU A 656 -8.54 -13.73 -20.52
C LEU A 656 -7.43 -14.54 -19.86
N GLY A 657 -7.35 -14.59 -18.53
CA GLY A 657 -6.36 -15.42 -17.84
C GLY A 657 -6.45 -16.90 -18.19
N GLN A 658 -7.66 -17.45 -18.36
CA GLN A 658 -7.85 -18.83 -18.83
C GLN A 658 -7.58 -18.98 -20.34
N VAL A 659 -8.13 -18.08 -21.14
CA VAL A 659 -8.06 -18.11 -22.62
C VAL A 659 -6.61 -17.98 -23.09
N THR A 660 -5.88 -17.00 -22.55
CA THR A 660 -4.50 -16.72 -22.98
C THR A 660 -3.52 -17.81 -22.55
N ALA A 661 -3.70 -18.39 -21.35
CA ALA A 661 -2.92 -19.54 -20.92
C ALA A 661 -3.12 -20.75 -21.86
N ALA A 662 -4.38 -21.06 -22.23
CA ALA A 662 -4.67 -22.15 -23.15
C ALA A 662 -4.10 -21.88 -24.56
N LEU A 663 -4.28 -20.65 -25.10
CA LEU A 663 -3.81 -20.27 -26.43
C LEU A 663 -2.27 -20.33 -26.55
N VAL A 664 -1.56 -19.76 -25.57
CA VAL A 664 -0.08 -19.73 -25.67
C VAL A 664 0.54 -21.12 -25.47
N ALA A 665 -0.13 -21.99 -24.71
CA ALA A 665 0.25 -23.41 -24.60
C ALA A 665 0.04 -24.21 -25.91
N GLY A 666 -0.56 -23.58 -26.96
CA GLY A 666 -0.77 -24.19 -28.26
C GLY A 666 -2.11 -24.90 -28.42
N ASN A 667 -3.10 -24.64 -27.57
CA ASN A 667 -4.45 -25.17 -27.69
C ASN A 667 -5.34 -24.24 -28.51
N SER A 668 -6.35 -24.80 -29.18
CA SER A 668 -7.51 -24.04 -29.61
C SER A 668 -8.50 -23.91 -28.43
N VAL A 669 -9.31 -22.87 -28.44
CA VAL A 669 -10.14 -22.50 -27.31
C VAL A 669 -11.60 -22.28 -27.73
N VAL A 670 -12.52 -22.87 -26.99
CA VAL A 670 -13.92 -22.46 -26.96
C VAL A 670 -14.19 -21.80 -25.61
N ALA A 671 -14.30 -20.49 -25.63
CA ALA A 671 -14.49 -19.66 -24.45
C ALA A 671 -15.98 -19.42 -24.18
N LYS A 672 -16.36 -19.52 -22.91
CA LYS A 672 -17.74 -19.28 -22.47
C LYS A 672 -17.74 -18.33 -21.27
N PRO A 673 -18.10 -17.05 -21.44
CA PRO A 673 -18.34 -16.13 -20.32
C PRO A 673 -19.60 -16.51 -19.55
N ALA A 674 -19.77 -15.91 -18.39
CA ALA A 674 -21.03 -15.96 -17.68
C ALA A 674 -22.15 -15.23 -18.47
N PRO A 675 -23.41 -15.68 -18.38
CA PRO A 675 -24.50 -15.04 -19.10
C PRO A 675 -24.77 -13.58 -18.73
N GLN A 676 -24.29 -13.14 -17.57
CA GLN A 676 -24.46 -11.77 -17.09
C GLN A 676 -23.51 -10.78 -17.78
N THR A 677 -22.36 -11.25 -18.33
CA THR A 677 -21.29 -10.38 -18.83
C THR A 677 -20.76 -10.81 -20.20
N PRO A 678 -21.62 -10.97 -21.22
CA PRO A 678 -21.19 -11.44 -22.54
C PRO A 678 -20.53 -10.36 -23.40
N ARG A 679 -20.86 -9.06 -23.20
CA ARG A 679 -20.36 -7.98 -24.07
C ARG A 679 -18.89 -7.72 -23.91
N ILE A 680 -18.42 -7.67 -22.67
CA ILE A 680 -16.99 -7.46 -22.38
C ILE A 680 -16.16 -8.65 -22.92
N ALA A 681 -16.66 -9.87 -22.83
CA ALA A 681 -16.03 -11.04 -23.41
C ALA A 681 -16.00 -11.00 -24.95
N LEU A 682 -17.09 -10.55 -25.59
CA LEU A 682 -17.12 -10.29 -27.04
C LEU A 682 -16.05 -9.30 -27.48
N ARG A 683 -15.93 -8.19 -26.75
CA ARG A 683 -14.91 -7.19 -27.04
C ARG A 683 -13.51 -7.77 -26.85
N ALA A 684 -13.27 -8.51 -25.78
CA ALA A 684 -11.99 -9.17 -25.51
C ALA A 684 -11.59 -10.15 -26.64
N VAL A 685 -12.54 -10.97 -27.10
CA VAL A 685 -12.32 -11.90 -28.23
C VAL A 685 -12.05 -11.16 -29.55
N ALA A 686 -12.76 -10.05 -29.79
CA ALA A 686 -12.50 -9.21 -30.97
C ALA A 686 -11.08 -8.64 -30.95
N LEU A 687 -10.60 -8.16 -29.79
CA LEU A 687 -9.22 -7.68 -29.62
C LEU A 687 -8.20 -8.82 -29.77
N ALA A 688 -8.50 -10.03 -29.28
CA ALA A 688 -7.64 -11.19 -29.48
C ALA A 688 -7.49 -11.55 -30.97
N HIS A 689 -8.57 -11.46 -31.76
CA HIS A 689 -8.50 -11.65 -33.20
C HIS A 689 -7.72 -10.54 -33.91
N GLU A 690 -7.88 -9.29 -33.48
CA GLU A 690 -7.10 -8.13 -33.94
C GLU A 690 -5.61 -8.30 -33.62
N ALA A 691 -5.27 -8.86 -32.48
CA ALA A 691 -3.91 -9.19 -32.07
C ALA A 691 -3.28 -10.30 -32.91
N GLY A 692 -4.05 -11.07 -33.68
CA GLY A 692 -3.57 -12.11 -34.58
C GLY A 692 -4.00 -13.54 -34.23
N VAL A 693 -4.85 -13.75 -33.22
CA VAL A 693 -5.42 -15.08 -32.93
C VAL A 693 -6.40 -15.45 -34.05
N PRO A 694 -6.20 -16.57 -34.78
CA PRO A 694 -7.12 -16.97 -35.86
C PRO A 694 -8.55 -17.21 -35.33
N LYS A 695 -9.56 -16.84 -36.14
CA LYS A 695 -10.96 -16.90 -35.74
C LYS A 695 -11.46 -18.32 -35.40
N ASP A 696 -10.86 -19.36 -36.00
CA ASP A 696 -11.20 -20.73 -35.70
C ASP A 696 -10.41 -21.34 -34.55
N VAL A 697 -9.31 -20.72 -34.13
CA VAL A 697 -8.55 -21.10 -32.96
C VAL A 697 -9.20 -20.62 -31.65
N LEU A 698 -9.84 -19.45 -31.68
CA LEU A 698 -10.60 -18.92 -30.54
C LEU A 698 -12.06 -18.70 -30.94
N LYS A 699 -12.95 -19.46 -30.35
CA LYS A 699 -14.40 -19.36 -30.50
C LYS A 699 -15.05 -18.88 -29.21
N LEU A 700 -16.12 -18.13 -29.35
CA LEU A 700 -16.95 -17.69 -28.22
C LEU A 700 -18.34 -18.34 -28.32
N VAL A 701 -18.81 -18.91 -27.22
CA VAL A 701 -20.18 -19.40 -27.05
C VAL A 701 -20.79 -18.71 -25.83
N ILE A 702 -22.05 -18.30 -25.96
CA ILE A 702 -22.74 -17.47 -24.97
C ILE A 702 -23.92 -18.24 -24.42
N GLY A 703 -24.30 -18.00 -23.16
CA GLY A 703 -25.45 -18.51 -22.54
C GLY A 703 -25.22 -19.20 -21.19
N GLY A 704 -26.28 -19.76 -20.65
CA GLY A 704 -26.34 -20.35 -19.32
C GLY A 704 -25.84 -21.81 -19.23
N ALA A 705 -26.60 -22.64 -18.56
CA ALA A 705 -26.23 -24.03 -18.26
C ALA A 705 -26.25 -24.93 -19.50
N GLU A 706 -27.19 -24.74 -20.43
CA GLU A 706 -27.37 -25.62 -21.59
C GLU A 706 -26.15 -25.59 -22.52
N PRO A 707 -25.67 -24.43 -23.02
CA PRO A 707 -24.41 -24.36 -23.77
C PRO A 707 -23.22 -24.85 -22.98
N GLY A 708 -23.14 -24.57 -21.68
CA GLY A 708 -22.06 -25.05 -20.80
C GLY A 708 -21.98 -26.55 -20.69
N ASN A 709 -23.12 -27.21 -20.54
CA ASN A 709 -23.21 -28.67 -20.50
C ASN A 709 -22.88 -29.32 -21.86
N ALA A 710 -23.35 -28.74 -22.97
CA ALA A 710 -22.99 -29.19 -24.30
C ALA A 710 -21.47 -29.08 -24.56
N LEU A 711 -20.88 -27.99 -24.13
CA LEU A 711 -19.43 -27.76 -24.24
C LEU A 711 -18.62 -28.79 -23.44
N THR A 712 -18.96 -29.06 -22.17
CA THR A 712 -18.20 -29.97 -21.32
C THR A 712 -18.45 -31.45 -21.58
N ALA A 713 -19.59 -31.79 -22.19
CA ALA A 713 -19.90 -33.16 -22.55
C ALA A 713 -19.31 -33.63 -23.88
N ASP A 714 -18.92 -32.74 -24.78
CA ASP A 714 -18.37 -33.08 -26.10
C ASP A 714 -16.99 -33.78 -25.96
N PRO A 715 -16.77 -34.98 -26.52
CA PRO A 715 -15.52 -35.72 -26.34
C PRO A 715 -14.31 -35.11 -27.04
N ARG A 716 -14.48 -34.16 -27.96
CA ARG A 716 -13.38 -33.41 -28.60
C ARG A 716 -12.75 -32.37 -27.68
N VAL A 717 -13.43 -32.02 -26.55
CA VAL A 717 -12.84 -31.11 -25.56
C VAL A 717 -11.79 -31.86 -24.73
N MET A 718 -10.53 -31.45 -24.89
CA MET A 718 -9.35 -32.10 -24.34
C MET A 718 -8.85 -31.48 -23.03
N GLY A 719 -9.55 -30.51 -22.50
CA GLY A 719 -9.31 -29.92 -21.19
C GLY A 719 -10.32 -28.84 -20.86
N VAL A 720 -10.52 -28.58 -19.57
CA VAL A 720 -11.44 -27.55 -19.08
C VAL A 720 -10.74 -26.67 -18.06
N ALA A 721 -10.76 -25.35 -18.30
CA ALA A 721 -10.46 -24.34 -17.31
C ALA A 721 -11.77 -23.68 -16.86
N PHE A 722 -12.04 -23.72 -15.56
CA PHE A 722 -13.30 -23.27 -14.96
C PHE A 722 -13.08 -22.40 -13.74
N THR A 723 -13.78 -21.28 -13.67
CA THR A 723 -13.91 -20.52 -12.43
C THR A 723 -15.38 -20.25 -12.15
N GLY A 724 -15.82 -20.56 -10.92
CA GLY A 724 -17.23 -20.41 -10.53
C GLY A 724 -17.58 -21.13 -9.23
N SER A 725 -18.83 -21.68 -9.14
CA SER A 725 -19.26 -22.36 -7.90
C SER A 725 -18.65 -23.76 -7.77
N THR A 726 -18.38 -24.19 -6.53
CA THR A 726 -17.92 -25.55 -6.20
C THR A 726 -18.89 -26.62 -6.73
N GLY A 727 -20.20 -26.34 -6.70
CA GLY A 727 -21.22 -27.25 -7.24
C GLY A 727 -21.07 -27.47 -8.75
N THR A 728 -20.82 -26.40 -9.51
CA THR A 728 -20.63 -26.47 -10.96
C THR A 728 -19.30 -27.17 -11.29
N ALA A 729 -18.19 -26.86 -10.57
CA ALA A 729 -16.92 -27.57 -10.75
C ALA A 729 -17.07 -29.10 -10.59
N LYS A 730 -17.81 -29.53 -9.54
CA LYS A 730 -18.10 -30.96 -9.33
C LYS A 730 -19.01 -31.56 -10.42
N ALA A 731 -19.95 -30.79 -10.99
CA ALA A 731 -20.78 -31.23 -12.11
C ALA A 731 -19.91 -31.43 -13.37
N ILE A 732 -19.04 -30.50 -13.68
CA ILE A 732 -18.07 -30.59 -14.80
C ILE A 732 -17.18 -31.83 -14.59
N ALA A 733 -16.58 -32.01 -13.41
CA ALA A 733 -15.74 -33.17 -13.12
C ALA A 733 -16.47 -34.51 -13.39
N ARG A 734 -17.75 -34.61 -13.00
CA ARG A 734 -18.54 -35.81 -13.29
C ARG A 734 -18.79 -35.97 -14.80
N SER A 735 -19.08 -34.88 -15.53
CA SER A 735 -19.27 -34.90 -16.99
C SER A 735 -18.03 -35.40 -17.72
N LEU A 736 -16.84 -35.02 -17.24
CA LEU A 736 -15.59 -35.40 -17.88
C LEU A 736 -15.22 -36.90 -17.74
N VAL A 737 -15.79 -37.58 -16.76
CA VAL A 737 -15.58 -39.02 -16.50
C VAL A 737 -16.80 -39.88 -16.72
N ALA A 738 -17.86 -39.32 -17.26
CA ALA A 738 -19.15 -40.02 -17.45
C ALA A 738 -19.15 -41.01 -18.63
N ASP A 739 -18.29 -40.82 -19.61
CA ASP A 739 -18.13 -41.66 -20.81
C ASP A 739 -16.78 -42.37 -20.74
N ASP A 740 -16.80 -43.71 -20.64
CA ASP A 740 -15.60 -44.54 -20.56
C ASP A 740 -14.74 -44.50 -21.85
N ALA A 741 -15.31 -44.11 -22.98
CA ALA A 741 -14.60 -43.95 -24.23
C ALA A 741 -13.87 -42.61 -24.35
N ARG A 742 -14.15 -41.66 -23.48
CA ARG A 742 -13.53 -40.34 -23.52
C ARG A 742 -12.10 -40.39 -22.99
N PRO A 743 -11.15 -39.68 -23.63
CA PRO A 743 -9.81 -39.49 -23.06
C PRO A 743 -9.86 -38.87 -21.66
N ILE A 744 -8.90 -39.25 -20.80
CA ILE A 744 -8.70 -38.60 -19.49
C ILE A 744 -8.18 -37.20 -19.70
N VAL A 745 -8.97 -36.18 -19.36
CA VAL A 745 -8.65 -34.75 -19.61
C VAL A 745 -8.52 -33.97 -18.30
N PRO A 746 -7.65 -32.95 -18.25
CA PRO A 746 -7.50 -32.13 -17.04
C PRO A 746 -8.72 -31.24 -16.82
N LEU A 747 -9.06 -31.06 -15.55
CA LEU A 747 -9.90 -29.98 -15.05
C LEU A 747 -9.04 -29.04 -14.19
N ILE A 748 -8.96 -27.78 -14.59
CA ILE A 748 -8.36 -26.68 -13.83
C ILE A 748 -9.53 -25.88 -13.28
N ALA A 749 -9.85 -26.05 -12.00
CA ALA A 749 -11.00 -25.44 -11.37
C ALA A 749 -10.60 -24.52 -10.23
N GLU A 750 -11.14 -23.31 -10.22
CA GLU A 750 -11.08 -22.36 -9.14
C GLU A 750 -12.50 -22.03 -8.68
N THR A 751 -12.74 -22.09 -7.36
CA THR A 751 -14.08 -21.90 -6.79
C THR A 751 -14.04 -20.96 -5.60
N GLY A 752 -15.20 -20.77 -4.94
CA GLY A 752 -15.34 -19.87 -3.80
C GLY A 752 -14.68 -20.33 -2.52
N GLY A 753 -14.85 -19.57 -1.44
CA GLY A 753 -14.26 -19.85 -0.13
C GLY A 753 -15.07 -19.29 1.04
N LEU A 754 -14.90 -19.89 2.22
CA LEU A 754 -15.36 -19.35 3.51
C LEU A 754 -14.21 -18.57 4.15
N ASN A 755 -13.70 -17.60 3.43
CA ASN A 755 -12.46 -16.90 3.75
C ASN A 755 -12.52 -16.21 5.11
N ALA A 756 -11.56 -16.51 5.98
CA ALA A 756 -11.51 -15.99 7.34
C ALA A 756 -10.34 -15.03 7.53
N MET A 757 -10.52 -14.05 8.41
CA MET A 757 -9.43 -13.19 8.90
C MET A 757 -9.38 -13.27 10.41
N ILE A 758 -8.21 -13.60 10.96
CA ILE A 758 -7.94 -13.62 12.39
C ILE A 758 -7.29 -12.30 12.78
N VAL A 759 -7.79 -11.68 13.86
CA VAL A 759 -7.24 -10.45 14.44
C VAL A 759 -6.88 -10.72 15.88
N ASP A 760 -5.63 -10.48 16.25
CA ASP A 760 -5.19 -10.57 17.65
C ASP A 760 -5.10 -9.18 18.31
N SER A 761 -4.89 -9.17 19.63
CA SER A 761 -4.88 -7.94 20.43
C SER A 761 -3.63 -7.06 20.20
N THR A 762 -2.61 -7.54 19.42
CA THR A 762 -1.45 -6.73 19.02
C THR A 762 -1.67 -5.98 17.71
N ALA A 763 -2.72 -6.31 16.98
CA ALA A 763 -3.00 -5.73 15.66
C ALA A 763 -3.21 -4.21 15.72
N LEU A 764 -2.82 -3.51 14.67
CA LEU A 764 -3.13 -2.08 14.48
C LEU A 764 -4.58 -1.96 14.00
N LEU A 765 -5.49 -1.63 14.91
CA LEU A 765 -6.93 -1.66 14.61
C LEU A 765 -7.31 -0.72 13.47
N GLU A 766 -6.67 0.43 13.35
CA GLU A 766 -6.88 1.39 12.27
C GLU A 766 -6.58 0.77 10.89
N GLN A 767 -5.54 -0.06 10.79
CA GLN A 767 -5.22 -0.84 9.60
C GLN A 767 -6.20 -2.01 9.42
N VAL A 768 -6.49 -2.74 10.49
CA VAL A 768 -7.47 -3.86 10.47
C VAL A 768 -8.78 -3.40 9.87
N ILE A 769 -9.32 -2.27 10.32
CA ILE A 769 -10.61 -1.76 9.86
C ILE A 769 -10.57 -1.41 8.36
N ALA A 770 -9.52 -0.74 7.89
CA ALA A 770 -9.36 -0.44 6.47
C ALA A 770 -9.29 -1.72 5.62
N ASP A 771 -8.52 -2.71 6.08
CA ASP A 771 -8.35 -3.99 5.40
C ASP A 771 -9.63 -4.85 5.44
N VAL A 772 -10.39 -4.83 6.54
CA VAL A 772 -11.68 -5.53 6.68
C VAL A 772 -12.73 -4.91 5.75
N VAL A 773 -12.90 -3.59 5.78
CA VAL A 773 -13.85 -2.87 4.92
C VAL A 773 -13.55 -3.15 3.44
N THR A 774 -12.29 -3.02 3.05
CA THR A 774 -11.83 -3.34 1.68
C THR A 774 -12.11 -4.81 1.33
N SER A 775 -11.77 -5.75 2.22
CA SER A 775 -11.86 -7.18 1.94
C SER A 775 -13.29 -7.70 1.93
N ALA A 776 -14.20 -7.12 2.74
CA ALA A 776 -15.57 -7.60 2.85
C ALA A 776 -16.54 -6.93 1.87
N PHE A 777 -16.35 -5.63 1.58
CA PHE A 777 -17.39 -4.83 0.92
C PHE A 777 -17.03 -4.33 -0.47
N ARG A 778 -15.75 -4.22 -0.84
CA ARG A 778 -15.33 -3.84 -2.19
C ARG A 778 -15.95 -4.80 -3.23
N SER A 779 -16.34 -4.29 -4.41
CA SER A 779 -17.10 -5.02 -5.44
C SER A 779 -18.42 -5.63 -4.91
N ALA A 780 -19.07 -4.97 -3.94
CA ALA A 780 -20.25 -5.48 -3.22
C ALA A 780 -20.02 -6.87 -2.60
N GLY A 781 -18.81 -7.17 -2.12
CA GLY A 781 -18.44 -8.48 -1.59
C GLY A 781 -18.45 -9.62 -2.62
N GLN A 782 -18.54 -9.32 -3.92
CA GLN A 782 -18.67 -10.27 -5.00
C GLN A 782 -17.31 -10.75 -5.54
N ARG A 783 -16.37 -11.07 -4.63
CA ARG A 783 -15.08 -11.66 -4.96
C ARG A 783 -14.96 -13.04 -4.29
N CYS A 784 -14.34 -13.99 -4.98
CA CYS A 784 -14.02 -15.29 -4.40
C CYS A 784 -13.09 -15.17 -3.18
N SER A 785 -12.22 -14.16 -3.18
CA SER A 785 -11.29 -13.82 -2.09
C SER A 785 -11.92 -12.96 -0.97
N ALA A 786 -13.15 -12.49 -1.10
CA ALA A 786 -13.76 -11.59 -0.13
C ALA A 786 -13.83 -12.19 1.27
N LEU A 787 -13.57 -11.34 2.27
CA LEU A 787 -13.66 -11.71 3.68
C LEU A 787 -15.12 -12.06 4.04
N ARG A 788 -15.34 -13.30 4.47
CA ARG A 788 -16.66 -13.80 4.89
C ARG A 788 -16.79 -13.91 6.40
N LEU A 789 -15.68 -14.17 7.08
CA LEU A 789 -15.65 -14.40 8.52
C LEU A 789 -14.49 -13.67 9.20
N LEU A 790 -14.80 -12.64 9.96
CA LEU A 790 -13.87 -11.94 10.82
C LEU A 790 -13.85 -12.59 12.21
N ILE A 791 -12.69 -13.01 12.68
CA ILE A 791 -12.48 -13.70 13.95
C ILE A 791 -11.58 -12.86 14.83
N VAL A 792 -12.16 -12.13 15.77
CA VAL A 792 -11.44 -11.15 16.59
C VAL A 792 -11.13 -11.72 17.96
N GLN A 793 -9.91 -11.49 18.48
CA GLN A 793 -9.59 -11.81 19.88
C GLN A 793 -10.56 -11.10 20.81
N GLU A 794 -11.10 -11.83 21.79
CA GLU A 794 -12.19 -11.33 22.66
C GLU A 794 -11.83 -10.01 23.36
N ASP A 795 -10.56 -9.82 23.72
CA ASP A 795 -10.07 -8.66 24.47
C ASP A 795 -10.14 -7.33 23.68
N VAL A 796 -10.20 -7.39 22.34
CA VAL A 796 -10.26 -6.21 21.46
C VAL A 796 -11.54 -6.16 20.61
N PHE A 797 -12.47 -7.09 20.84
CA PHE A 797 -13.66 -7.25 20.01
C PHE A 797 -14.55 -5.99 20.00
N ASP A 798 -14.91 -5.47 21.16
CA ASP A 798 -15.86 -4.34 21.25
C ASP A 798 -15.31 -3.10 20.56
N ARG A 799 -14.02 -2.80 20.77
CA ARG A 799 -13.35 -1.67 20.12
C ARG A 799 -13.24 -1.86 18.61
N THR A 800 -12.91 -3.07 18.17
CA THR A 800 -12.85 -3.40 16.73
C THR A 800 -14.22 -3.22 16.08
N LEU A 801 -15.26 -3.69 16.73
CA LEU A 801 -16.63 -3.56 16.25
C LEU A 801 -17.10 -2.09 16.20
N GLU A 802 -16.80 -1.29 17.23
CA GLU A 802 -17.11 0.14 17.27
C GLU A 802 -16.49 0.87 16.07
N MET A 803 -15.18 0.68 15.85
CA MET A 803 -14.47 1.29 14.72
C MET A 803 -14.99 0.78 13.36
N LEU A 804 -15.32 -0.52 13.26
CA LEU A 804 -15.86 -1.09 12.03
C LEU A 804 -17.21 -0.45 11.67
N LYS A 805 -18.12 -0.30 12.64
CA LYS A 805 -19.41 0.38 12.46
C LYS A 805 -19.22 1.80 11.93
N GLY A 806 -18.40 2.58 12.62
CA GLY A 806 -18.14 3.97 12.22
C GLY A 806 -17.50 4.10 10.83
N ALA A 807 -16.61 3.16 10.43
CA ALA A 807 -16.04 3.13 9.09
C ALA A 807 -17.09 2.73 8.03
N MET A 808 -17.96 1.77 8.35
CA MET A 808 -19.06 1.38 7.46
C MET A 808 -20.05 2.54 7.22
N ASP A 809 -20.32 3.37 8.22
CA ASP A 809 -21.20 4.53 8.11
C ASP A 809 -20.67 5.60 7.14
N THR A 810 -19.39 5.54 6.77
CA THR A 810 -18.79 6.43 5.77
C THR A 810 -18.85 5.88 4.33
N LEU A 811 -19.29 4.64 4.14
CA LEU A 811 -19.39 4.01 2.82
C LEU A 811 -20.50 4.62 1.98
N VAL A 812 -20.20 4.88 0.72
CA VAL A 812 -21.18 5.29 -0.29
C VAL A 812 -21.58 4.05 -1.10
N VAL A 813 -22.86 3.69 -1.00
CA VAL A 813 -23.47 2.64 -1.83
C VAL A 813 -24.25 3.32 -2.95
N GLY A 814 -23.96 2.99 -4.20
CA GLY A 814 -24.61 3.68 -5.32
C GLY A 814 -24.18 3.25 -6.71
N ASP A 815 -24.42 4.13 -7.68
CA ASP A 815 -24.07 3.91 -9.08
C ASP A 815 -22.54 3.70 -9.21
N PRO A 816 -22.07 2.60 -9.79
CA PRO A 816 -20.65 2.32 -9.95
C PRO A 816 -19.94 3.29 -10.91
N ALA A 817 -20.66 4.03 -11.75
CA ALA A 817 -20.10 5.08 -12.59
C ALA A 817 -19.80 6.37 -11.81
N ASP A 818 -20.43 6.58 -10.63
CA ASP A 818 -20.10 7.71 -9.75
C ASP A 818 -18.74 7.44 -9.05
N PRO A 819 -17.75 8.33 -9.20
CA PRO A 819 -16.44 8.17 -8.55
C PRO A 819 -16.48 7.99 -7.03
N ARG A 820 -17.54 8.51 -6.38
CA ARG A 820 -17.72 8.43 -4.91
C ARG A 820 -18.16 7.06 -4.44
N THR A 821 -18.64 6.19 -5.33
CA THR A 821 -19.21 4.90 -4.97
C THR A 821 -18.14 3.91 -4.50
N ASP A 822 -18.26 3.45 -3.26
CA ASP A 822 -17.43 2.37 -2.69
C ASP A 822 -18.02 0.98 -2.98
N VAL A 823 -19.35 0.88 -2.93
CA VAL A 823 -20.10 -0.38 -3.06
C VAL A 823 -21.16 -0.24 -4.13
N GLY A 824 -20.96 -0.94 -5.23
CA GLY A 824 -21.90 -1.00 -6.35
C GLY A 824 -23.05 -2.00 -6.12
N PRO A 825 -23.88 -2.24 -7.16
CA PRO A 825 -24.98 -3.20 -7.09
C PRO A 825 -24.48 -4.65 -7.09
N VAL A 826 -25.33 -5.58 -6.67
CA VAL A 826 -25.12 -7.00 -6.97
C VAL A 826 -25.52 -7.30 -8.41
N ILE A 827 -24.94 -8.37 -8.97
CA ILE A 827 -24.94 -8.63 -10.41
C ILE A 827 -26.32 -8.76 -11.05
N ASP A 828 -27.26 -9.44 -10.40
CA ASP A 828 -28.62 -9.66 -10.92
C ASP A 828 -29.69 -9.81 -9.82
N ASP A 829 -30.95 -9.89 -10.23
CA ASP A 829 -32.08 -10.00 -9.32
C ASP A 829 -32.13 -11.34 -8.57
N ALA A 830 -31.53 -12.39 -9.13
CA ALA A 830 -31.49 -13.69 -8.46
C ALA A 830 -30.49 -13.65 -7.30
N ALA A 831 -29.32 -13.03 -7.52
CA ALA A 831 -28.34 -12.77 -6.47
C ALA A 831 -28.92 -11.83 -5.40
N TYR A 832 -29.61 -10.75 -5.82
CA TYR A 832 -30.26 -9.80 -4.91
C TYR A 832 -31.24 -10.53 -3.98
N ARG A 833 -32.21 -11.24 -4.53
CA ARG A 833 -33.23 -11.96 -3.72
C ARG A 833 -32.58 -12.93 -2.75
N LYS A 834 -31.65 -13.77 -3.23
CA LYS A 834 -30.96 -14.76 -2.40
C LYS A 834 -30.20 -14.14 -1.22
N LEU A 835 -29.52 -13.03 -1.46
CA LEU A 835 -28.73 -12.35 -0.44
C LEU A 835 -29.62 -11.58 0.55
N GLU A 836 -30.65 -10.91 0.05
CA GLU A 836 -31.62 -10.17 0.88
C GLU A 836 -32.43 -11.10 1.76
N ASP A 837 -32.94 -12.22 1.22
CA ASP A 837 -33.62 -13.23 2.01
C ASP A 837 -32.75 -13.75 3.17
N TYR A 838 -31.48 -14.02 2.89
CA TYR A 838 -30.53 -14.42 3.95
C TYR A 838 -30.32 -13.33 4.97
N ARG A 839 -30.02 -12.12 4.52
CA ARG A 839 -29.76 -10.95 5.38
C ARG A 839 -30.94 -10.73 6.32
N LEU A 840 -32.16 -10.73 5.77
CA LEU A 840 -33.40 -10.56 6.55
C LEU A 840 -33.66 -11.73 7.50
N SER A 841 -33.29 -12.97 7.15
CA SER A 841 -33.42 -14.13 8.03
C SER A 841 -32.52 -14.10 9.26
N ALA A 842 -31.54 -13.19 9.29
CA ALA A 842 -30.55 -13.05 10.36
C ALA A 842 -30.67 -11.72 11.13
N THR A 843 -31.79 -11.03 11.05
CA THR A 843 -31.98 -9.68 11.66
C THR A 843 -31.76 -9.65 13.17
N ASP A 844 -32.03 -10.73 13.86
CA ASP A 844 -31.77 -10.92 15.31
C ASP A 844 -30.29 -10.96 15.67
N ARG A 845 -29.42 -11.16 14.68
CA ARG A 845 -27.96 -11.24 14.83
C ARG A 845 -27.20 -10.10 14.18
N TRP A 846 -27.91 -9.09 13.66
CA TRP A 846 -27.24 -7.93 13.09
C TRP A 846 -26.52 -7.13 14.16
N LEU A 847 -25.25 -6.86 13.92
CA LEU A 847 -24.46 -5.93 14.72
C LEU A 847 -24.47 -4.52 14.11
N HIS A 848 -24.54 -4.45 12.78
CA HIS A 848 -24.60 -3.19 12.03
C HIS A 848 -25.08 -3.40 10.60
N THR A 849 -25.68 -2.35 10.03
CA THR A 849 -26.06 -2.27 8.62
C THR A 849 -26.13 -0.81 8.19
N VAL A 850 -25.83 -0.51 6.92
CA VAL A 850 -25.88 0.84 6.38
C VAL A 850 -27.08 1.03 5.46
N ALA A 851 -27.52 2.28 5.26
CA ALA A 851 -28.60 2.59 4.32
C ALA A 851 -28.12 2.42 2.87
N VAL A 852 -29.02 1.97 2.00
CA VAL A 852 -28.75 1.81 0.57
C VAL A 852 -29.87 2.42 -0.27
N PRO A 853 -29.58 2.88 -1.51
CA PRO A 853 -30.62 3.37 -2.42
C PRO A 853 -31.53 2.21 -2.90
N GLU A 854 -32.65 2.58 -3.54
CA GLU A 854 -33.50 1.62 -4.22
C GLU A 854 -32.77 0.98 -5.41
N GLY A 855 -33.02 -0.31 -5.65
CA GLY A 855 -32.41 -1.06 -6.74
C GLY A 855 -31.78 -2.38 -6.28
N ARG A 856 -30.81 -2.86 -7.06
CA ARG A 856 -30.10 -4.13 -6.76
C ARG A 856 -28.94 -3.94 -5.76
N PHE A 857 -29.14 -3.13 -4.73
CA PHE A 857 -28.14 -2.87 -3.70
C PHE A 857 -28.46 -3.69 -2.45
N ILE A 858 -27.49 -4.49 -2.01
CA ILE A 858 -27.55 -5.19 -0.72
C ILE A 858 -26.83 -4.31 0.30
N ALA A 859 -27.51 -4.02 1.39
CA ALA A 859 -26.93 -3.24 2.47
C ALA A 859 -25.70 -3.98 3.08
N PRO A 860 -24.49 -3.37 3.06
CA PRO A 860 -23.38 -3.89 3.83
C PRO A 860 -23.79 -4.16 5.28
N THR A 861 -23.67 -5.43 5.69
CA THR A 861 -24.23 -5.89 6.96
C THR A 861 -23.21 -6.74 7.71
N VAL A 862 -23.08 -6.51 9.02
CA VAL A 862 -22.28 -7.33 9.94
C VAL A 862 -23.22 -8.22 10.77
N ILE A 863 -23.01 -9.52 10.71
CA ILE A 863 -23.81 -10.54 11.38
C ILE A 863 -22.98 -11.28 12.43
N ARG A 864 -23.45 -11.35 13.68
CA ARG A 864 -22.80 -12.13 14.74
C ARG A 864 -22.99 -13.62 14.51
N LEU A 865 -21.92 -14.40 14.66
CA LEU A 865 -21.97 -15.86 14.77
C LEU A 865 -21.43 -16.30 16.15
N ASP A 866 -22.04 -17.34 16.70
CA ASP A 866 -21.59 -17.92 17.98
C ASP A 866 -20.31 -18.75 17.77
N ARG A 867 -20.22 -19.43 16.61
CA ARG A 867 -19.09 -20.31 16.29
C ARG A 867 -18.69 -20.18 14.82
N ILE A 868 -17.44 -20.49 14.54
CA ILE A 868 -16.85 -20.51 13.19
C ILE A 868 -17.68 -21.42 12.25
N GLU A 869 -18.08 -22.60 12.76
CA GLU A 869 -18.80 -23.63 11.99
C GLU A 869 -20.23 -23.24 11.62
N ASP A 870 -20.77 -22.19 12.20
CA ASP A 870 -22.14 -21.70 11.86
C ASP A 870 -22.18 -21.05 10.48
N LEU A 871 -21.01 -20.67 9.90
CA LEU A 871 -20.89 -20.30 8.51
C LEU A 871 -20.71 -21.55 7.63
N THR A 872 -21.81 -22.07 7.10
CA THR A 872 -21.84 -23.34 6.36
C THR A 872 -21.72 -23.20 4.84
N LYS A 873 -21.94 -22.00 4.30
CA LYS A 873 -21.85 -21.72 2.86
C LYS A 873 -21.39 -20.29 2.59
N GLU A 874 -20.86 -20.08 1.40
CA GLU A 874 -20.46 -18.77 0.92
C GLU A 874 -21.68 -17.91 0.59
N TRP A 875 -21.72 -16.70 1.15
CA TRP A 875 -22.65 -15.65 0.82
C TRP A 875 -21.94 -14.60 -0.03
N PHE A 876 -22.15 -14.67 -1.34
CA PHE A 876 -21.38 -13.91 -2.34
C PHE A 876 -21.93 -12.47 -2.50
N GLY A 877 -21.86 -11.70 -1.43
CA GLY A 877 -22.39 -10.35 -1.31
C GLY A 877 -21.74 -9.58 -0.15
N PRO A 878 -22.15 -8.33 0.11
CA PRO A 878 -21.54 -7.46 1.12
C PRO A 878 -22.03 -7.81 2.54
N ILE A 879 -21.90 -9.06 2.93
CA ILE A 879 -22.32 -9.61 4.22
C ILE A 879 -21.11 -10.18 4.93
N LEU A 880 -20.71 -9.55 6.03
CA LEU A 880 -19.60 -9.96 6.86
C LEU A 880 -20.12 -10.67 8.11
N HIS A 881 -19.60 -11.85 8.40
CA HIS A 881 -19.86 -12.55 9.67
C HIS A 881 -18.72 -12.28 10.65
N VAL A 882 -19.06 -12.18 11.92
CA VAL A 882 -18.09 -11.88 12.98
C VAL A 882 -18.27 -12.84 14.15
N THR A 883 -17.14 -13.37 14.63
CA THR A 883 -17.08 -14.18 15.85
C THR A 883 -15.83 -13.84 16.64
N THR A 884 -15.63 -14.46 17.80
CA THR A 884 -14.47 -14.24 18.65
C THR A 884 -13.65 -15.50 18.85
N TRP A 885 -12.37 -15.32 19.21
CA TRP A 885 -11.49 -16.38 19.67
C TRP A 885 -10.81 -15.98 20.99
N LYS A 886 -10.43 -16.96 21.80
CA LYS A 886 -9.82 -16.74 23.10
C LYS A 886 -8.31 -16.77 23.01
N THR A 887 -7.65 -15.95 23.82
CA THR A 887 -6.21 -15.98 24.00
C THR A 887 -5.75 -17.41 24.28
N GLY A 888 -4.62 -17.84 23.70
CA GLY A 888 -4.09 -19.20 23.82
C GLY A 888 -4.70 -20.24 22.86
N THR A 889 -5.81 -19.95 22.17
CA THR A 889 -6.51 -20.95 21.29
C THR A 889 -6.30 -20.72 19.79
N LEU A 890 -5.19 -20.07 19.37
CA LEU A 890 -4.94 -19.76 17.95
C LEU A 890 -4.91 -21.02 17.08
N ASP A 891 -4.18 -22.07 17.50
CA ASP A 891 -4.03 -23.31 16.73
C ASP A 891 -5.37 -24.03 16.57
N GLU A 892 -6.20 -24.06 17.64
CA GLU A 892 -7.55 -24.60 17.57
C GLU A 892 -8.42 -23.80 16.61
N THR A 893 -8.31 -22.46 16.64
CA THR A 893 -9.03 -21.55 15.73
C THR A 893 -8.68 -21.84 14.28
N ILE A 894 -7.39 -21.96 13.96
CA ILE A 894 -6.92 -22.32 12.60
C ILE A 894 -7.43 -23.71 12.21
N ALA A 895 -7.35 -24.68 13.11
CA ALA A 895 -7.85 -26.03 12.85
C ALA A 895 -9.36 -26.05 12.58
N ARG A 896 -10.14 -25.19 13.25
CA ARG A 896 -11.59 -25.03 13.01
C ARG A 896 -11.85 -24.43 11.64
N ILE A 897 -11.11 -23.43 11.21
CA ILE A 897 -11.18 -22.84 9.86
C ILE A 897 -10.89 -23.94 8.82
N ASN A 898 -9.79 -24.68 8.97
CA ASN A 898 -9.39 -25.74 8.05
C ASN A 898 -10.44 -26.84 7.90
N ARG A 899 -11.21 -27.17 8.96
CA ARG A 899 -12.28 -28.16 8.92
C ARG A 899 -13.43 -27.83 7.97
N SER A 900 -13.57 -26.58 7.53
CA SER A 900 -14.55 -26.18 6.52
C SER A 900 -14.33 -26.90 5.17
N GLY A 901 -13.10 -27.37 4.92
CA GLY A 901 -12.66 -27.95 3.67
C GLY A 901 -12.44 -26.96 2.54
N TYR A 902 -12.74 -25.69 2.73
CA TYR A 902 -12.38 -24.59 1.83
C TYR A 902 -10.98 -24.08 2.14
N GLY A 903 -10.23 -23.74 1.11
CA GLY A 903 -8.86 -23.28 1.23
C GLY A 903 -8.48 -22.29 0.15
N LEU A 904 -9.18 -21.15 0.05
CA LEU A 904 -8.85 -20.10 -0.94
C LEU A 904 -7.98 -19.02 -0.32
N THR A 905 -8.55 -18.17 0.54
CA THR A 905 -7.79 -17.10 1.18
C THR A 905 -7.99 -17.09 2.70
N MET A 906 -6.95 -16.64 3.42
CA MET A 906 -7.00 -16.38 4.85
C MET A 906 -6.20 -15.13 5.19
N GLY A 907 -6.68 -14.33 6.13
CA GLY A 907 -5.99 -13.16 6.67
C GLY A 907 -5.55 -13.38 8.12
N LEU A 908 -4.43 -12.76 8.49
CA LEU A 908 -4.00 -12.63 9.88
C LEU A 908 -3.53 -11.20 10.14
N HIS A 909 -4.02 -10.57 11.19
CA HIS A 909 -3.45 -9.34 11.73
C HIS A 909 -2.83 -9.62 13.09
N SER A 910 -1.51 -9.58 13.16
CA SER A 910 -0.72 -9.81 14.37
C SER A 910 0.66 -9.14 14.25
N ARG A 911 1.22 -8.70 15.36
CA ARG A 911 2.60 -8.20 15.44
C ARG A 911 3.56 -9.18 16.11
N ILE A 912 3.09 -10.36 16.43
CA ILE A 912 3.88 -11.46 17.01
C ILE A 912 4.35 -12.36 15.86
N ALA A 913 5.64 -12.35 15.54
CA ALA A 913 6.22 -13.11 14.43
C ALA A 913 5.95 -14.62 14.60
N SER A 914 6.10 -15.15 15.81
CA SER A 914 5.83 -16.56 16.09
C SER A 914 4.36 -16.98 15.87
N ARG A 915 3.39 -16.08 16.03
CA ARG A 915 1.99 -16.32 15.64
C ARG A 915 1.83 -16.35 14.12
N CYS A 916 2.53 -15.45 13.42
CA CYS A 916 2.55 -15.43 11.95
C CYS A 916 3.13 -16.75 11.42
N ASP A 917 4.30 -17.18 11.89
CA ASP A 917 4.96 -18.42 11.47
C ASP A 917 4.10 -19.66 11.75
N ARG A 918 3.48 -19.75 12.93
CA ARG A 918 2.55 -20.83 13.27
C ARG A 918 1.34 -20.85 12.36
N THR A 919 0.79 -19.68 12.02
CA THR A 919 -0.35 -19.60 11.10
C THR A 919 0.06 -20.01 9.70
N VAL A 920 1.23 -19.57 9.21
CA VAL A 920 1.80 -19.99 7.91
C VAL A 920 1.95 -21.51 7.85
N ALA A 921 2.45 -22.13 8.92
CA ALA A 921 2.66 -23.57 8.98
C ALA A 921 1.36 -24.39 9.09
N ALA A 922 0.31 -23.85 9.74
CA ALA A 922 -0.90 -24.59 10.08
C ALA A 922 -2.08 -24.34 9.12
N ALA A 923 -2.16 -23.17 8.47
CA ALA A 923 -3.25 -22.82 7.57
C ALA A 923 -3.22 -23.65 6.29
N ARG A 924 -4.38 -24.18 5.89
CA ARG A 924 -4.58 -24.91 4.64
C ARG A 924 -5.36 -24.05 3.66
N VAL A 925 -4.66 -23.10 3.08
CA VAL A 925 -5.20 -22.13 2.13
C VAL A 925 -4.20 -21.84 1.02
N GLY A 926 -4.70 -21.57 -0.16
CA GLY A 926 -3.87 -21.19 -1.28
C GLY A 926 -3.17 -19.86 -1.07
N ASN A 927 -3.83 -18.87 -0.51
CA ASN A 927 -3.28 -17.53 -0.27
C ASN A 927 -3.46 -17.11 1.19
N LEU A 928 -2.36 -16.85 1.88
CA LEU A 928 -2.34 -16.31 3.24
C LEU A 928 -1.80 -14.88 3.22
N TYR A 929 -2.52 -13.96 3.84
CA TYR A 929 -2.20 -12.54 3.90
C TYR A 929 -1.97 -12.10 5.35
N VAL A 930 -0.82 -11.53 5.63
CA VAL A 930 -0.46 -11.05 6.98
C VAL A 930 -0.39 -9.53 6.99
N ASN A 931 -1.14 -8.89 7.90
CA ASN A 931 -1.20 -7.44 8.10
C ASN A 931 -1.52 -6.66 6.81
N ARG A 932 -2.48 -7.14 6.05
CA ARG A 932 -2.97 -6.50 4.82
C ARG A 932 -4.35 -7.03 4.43
N SER A 933 -5.00 -6.38 3.47
CA SER A 933 -6.24 -6.86 2.86
C SER A 933 -6.03 -8.19 2.12
N MET A 934 -7.08 -9.02 2.06
CA MET A 934 -7.01 -10.38 1.54
C MET A 934 -7.66 -10.56 0.15
N ILE A 935 -7.95 -9.48 -0.55
CA ILE A 935 -8.59 -9.52 -1.89
C ILE A 935 -7.62 -9.23 -3.04
N GLY A 936 -6.34 -9.02 -2.76
CA GLY A 936 -5.33 -8.71 -3.77
C GLY A 936 -4.71 -9.98 -4.34
N ALA A 937 -4.60 -10.03 -5.68
CA ALA A 937 -3.73 -10.93 -6.42
C ALA A 937 -2.91 -10.09 -7.39
N ILE A 938 -1.65 -10.46 -7.62
CA ILE A 938 -0.76 -9.77 -8.57
C ILE A 938 -0.10 -10.84 -9.43
N VAL A 939 -0.37 -10.81 -10.71
CA VAL A 939 0.15 -11.76 -11.70
C VAL A 939 1.68 -11.80 -11.64
N GLY A 940 2.24 -12.99 -11.43
CA GLY A 940 3.69 -13.22 -11.33
C GLY A 940 4.31 -12.91 -9.95
N SER A 941 3.58 -12.20 -9.07
CA SER A 941 4.07 -11.81 -7.73
C SER A 941 3.27 -12.46 -6.61
N GLN A 942 1.94 -12.48 -6.75
CA GLN A 942 1.01 -13.10 -5.80
C GLN A 942 0.03 -13.99 -6.59
N PRO A 943 0.49 -15.14 -7.11
CA PRO A 943 -0.36 -16.07 -7.85
C PRO A 943 -1.57 -16.49 -7.03
N PHE A 944 -2.73 -16.62 -7.69
CA PHE A 944 -3.99 -16.83 -7.01
C PHE A 944 -4.62 -18.19 -7.35
N GLY A 945 -5.07 -18.89 -6.31
CA GLY A 945 -5.78 -20.16 -6.45
C GLY A 945 -5.90 -20.90 -5.13
N GLY A 946 -6.93 -21.74 -5.01
CA GLY A 946 -7.28 -22.45 -3.78
C GLY A 946 -6.92 -23.93 -3.80
N GLU A 947 -7.15 -24.59 -2.66
CA GLU A 947 -7.07 -26.04 -2.48
C GLU A 947 -8.37 -26.59 -1.88
N GLY A 948 -8.50 -27.89 -1.84
CA GLY A 948 -9.66 -28.57 -1.26
C GLY A 948 -10.96 -28.27 -2.03
N LEU A 949 -11.96 -27.70 -1.36
CA LEU A 949 -13.23 -27.29 -2.00
C LEU A 949 -13.10 -26.00 -2.83
N SER A 950 -11.96 -25.30 -2.73
CA SER A 950 -11.75 -24.00 -3.38
C SER A 950 -10.96 -24.07 -4.70
N GLY A 951 -10.40 -25.20 -5.05
CA GLY A 951 -9.71 -25.31 -6.33
C GLY A 951 -8.88 -26.58 -6.48
N THR A 952 -8.42 -26.82 -7.70
CA THR A 952 -7.57 -27.97 -8.05
C THR A 952 -6.08 -27.58 -8.08
N GLY A 953 -5.76 -26.27 -8.02
CA GLY A 953 -4.42 -25.79 -8.38
C GLY A 953 -4.00 -26.23 -9.80
N PRO A 954 -2.82 -25.78 -10.25
CA PRO A 954 -1.98 -24.74 -9.69
C PRO A 954 -2.56 -23.34 -9.83
N LYS A 955 -1.89 -22.36 -9.23
CA LYS A 955 -2.39 -20.98 -9.14
C LYS A 955 -2.30 -20.24 -10.46
N ALA A 956 -3.36 -19.54 -10.83
CA ALA A 956 -3.38 -18.61 -11.96
C ALA A 956 -2.35 -17.47 -11.74
N GLY A 957 -1.67 -17.05 -12.81
CA GLY A 957 -0.59 -16.06 -12.74
C GLY A 957 0.66 -16.55 -12.01
N GLY A 958 0.82 -17.87 -11.86
CA GLY A 958 1.97 -18.50 -11.22
C GLY A 958 2.79 -19.36 -12.17
N PRO A 959 4.03 -19.74 -11.77
CA PRO A 959 5.00 -20.43 -12.63
C PRO A 959 4.60 -21.86 -13.04
N HIS A 960 3.62 -22.45 -12.36
CA HIS A 960 3.18 -23.82 -12.63
C HIS A 960 1.85 -23.91 -13.37
N TYR A 961 1.30 -22.75 -13.84
CA TYR A 961 -0.03 -22.73 -14.43
C TYR A 961 -0.05 -23.23 -15.86
N LEU A 962 0.86 -22.74 -16.73
CA LEU A 962 0.90 -23.11 -18.15
C LEU A 962 1.10 -24.60 -18.41
N PRO A 963 1.96 -25.35 -17.69
CA PRO A 963 2.15 -26.78 -17.92
C PRO A 963 0.84 -27.61 -17.78
N ARG A 964 -0.15 -27.12 -17.03
CA ARG A 964 -1.46 -27.80 -16.91
C ARG A 964 -2.29 -27.81 -18.21
N PHE A 965 -2.02 -26.84 -19.09
CA PHE A 965 -2.65 -26.74 -20.39
C PHE A 965 -1.92 -27.55 -21.48
N ALA A 966 -0.80 -28.17 -21.17
CA ALA A 966 0.07 -28.90 -22.09
C ALA A 966 0.13 -30.39 -21.80
N VAL A 967 0.62 -31.17 -22.75
CA VAL A 967 1.11 -32.55 -22.56
C VAL A 967 2.62 -32.56 -22.68
N GLU A 968 3.25 -33.45 -21.94
CA GLU A 968 4.67 -33.72 -22.06
C GLU A 968 4.90 -34.78 -23.14
N ARG A 969 5.91 -34.56 -24.01
CA ARG A 969 6.37 -35.54 -24.97
C ARG A 969 7.87 -35.71 -24.84
N THR A 970 8.29 -36.94 -24.56
CA THR A 970 9.70 -37.33 -24.61
C THR A 970 10.02 -37.88 -25.98
N VAL A 971 11.11 -37.38 -26.58
CA VAL A 971 11.64 -37.90 -27.84
C VAL A 971 13.06 -38.41 -27.56
N SER A 972 13.28 -39.71 -27.77
CA SER A 972 14.61 -40.35 -27.61
C SER A 972 15.06 -40.83 -28.98
N ILE A 973 16.23 -40.37 -29.41
CA ILE A 973 16.84 -40.73 -30.68
C ILE A 973 18.19 -41.41 -30.40
N ASP A 974 18.34 -42.66 -30.84
CA ASP A 974 19.59 -43.36 -30.79
C ASP A 974 20.37 -43.19 -32.09
N THR A 975 21.65 -42.81 -32.02
CA THR A 975 22.50 -42.58 -33.16
C THR A 975 23.10 -43.87 -33.71
N THR A 976 22.86 -45.03 -33.06
CA THR A 976 23.39 -46.34 -33.53
C THR A 976 22.92 -46.68 -34.93
N SER A 977 21.66 -46.34 -35.30
CA SER A 977 21.13 -46.56 -36.64
C SER A 977 21.80 -45.70 -37.74
N ALA A 978 22.48 -44.60 -37.37
CA ALA A 978 23.24 -43.75 -38.27
C ALA A 978 24.72 -44.11 -38.41
N GLY A 979 25.14 -45.29 -37.86
CA GLY A 979 26.48 -45.82 -38.06
C GLY A 979 27.47 -45.55 -36.92
N GLY A 980 27.02 -45.16 -35.77
CA GLY A 980 27.85 -44.97 -34.54
C GLY A 980 27.89 -43.54 -34.06
N ASN A 981 28.50 -43.34 -32.89
CA ASN A 981 28.57 -42.05 -32.19
C ASN A 981 29.81 -41.25 -32.63
N ALA A 982 29.65 -40.34 -33.58
CA ALA A 982 30.73 -39.50 -34.08
C ALA A 982 31.32 -38.59 -33.00
N SER A 983 30.52 -38.14 -32.02
CA SER A 983 31.03 -37.33 -30.90
C SER A 983 31.95 -38.08 -29.97
N LEU A 984 31.75 -39.37 -29.71
CA LEU A 984 32.69 -40.23 -28.98
C LEU A 984 34.00 -40.42 -29.71
N LEU A 985 33.90 -40.60 -31.03
CA LEU A 985 35.06 -40.83 -31.87
C LEU A 985 35.90 -39.54 -32.08
N SER A 986 35.35 -38.37 -31.86
CA SER A 986 35.98 -37.05 -31.98
C SER A 986 36.50 -36.47 -30.66
N ILE A 987 36.40 -37.20 -29.51
CA ILE A 987 36.98 -36.75 -28.26
C ILE A 987 38.50 -36.74 -28.35
N GLU A 988 39.09 -35.55 -28.31
CA GLU A 988 40.53 -35.35 -28.19
C GLU A 988 40.93 -35.56 -26.73
N ASP A 989 42.05 -36.25 -26.52
CA ASP A 989 42.66 -36.35 -25.19
C ASP A 989 43.15 -34.98 -24.72
N VAL A 990 42.27 -34.24 -24.06
CA VAL A 990 42.68 -33.02 -23.37
C VAL A 990 43.42 -33.40 -22.12
N THR A 991 44.73 -33.29 -22.14
CA THR A 991 45.54 -33.36 -20.89
C THR A 991 45.07 -32.21 -19.99
N LEU A 992 44.48 -32.57 -18.86
CA LEU A 992 44.14 -31.67 -17.76
C LEU A 992 45.36 -30.95 -17.20
#